data_e13cd260cc33f6f93d7bd258c9713f9a
#
_entry.id   e13cd260cc33f6f93d7bd258c9713f9a
#
_cell.length_a   1.000
_cell.length_b   1.000
_cell.length_c   1.000
_cell.angle_alpha   90.00
_cell.angle_beta   90.00
_cell.angle_gamma   90.00
#
_symmetry.space_group_name_H-M   'P 1'
#
loop_
_entity.id
_entity.type
_entity.pdbx_description
1 polymer ?
#
loop_
_entity_poly.entity_id
_entity_poly.type
_entity_poly.pdbx_seq_one_letter_code
_entity_poly.pdbx_strand_id
1 'polypeptide(L)'
;MTNILVIVESPAKARTIEKYLGKGYTVESSIGHIRDLPRSAAEIPEKYKNEAWARLGLNVEDDFRALYVVSADKKQHVAKLKRLTADADELILATDDDREGESIAWHLLQELKPKVPVKRMVFHEITREAILAAIANPRDIDTNLVEAQEARRALDRLYGYEVSPVLWRKVAPKLSAGRVQSVATRLLVQREWERMRFVSGSWWDIEAVCTTADQASFPARLSELNGVRLAQGRDFDAATGRLKLGPDDKPAAVVTLSEAQARDLASRLTNSTLTVASAEEKPFTQKPYPPFITSTLQQEGSRKLGFGAQRTMRAAQKLYEGGYITYMRTDSPNLSAEAMNAARSQVKSMYGDAYLSPQPRIYAAKSKNAQEAHEAIRPAGGSFRTPDSLRGELDSDGWRLYDLIWKRAVASQMADARGRRMQVRLSGQTGDSENGAGQKVLLNASGRAIDFPGFLRAYVEGSDDPNAALEDREVILPPLRVSETVTGKVMTPSGHETQPPARFTEASLVQGLEAQGIGRPSTYASIIGTIQDRGYAAKKGSALVPTWTAFATSALLEHHFGKLVDYDFTAKMEEDLDEIAGGRKQRVPYLRSFYLGDNGGMGIHPLIETQMAAIDARAVATIEVPKLVGSGIEVRVGRYGPYMSQGEVKANIPLELAPDELTLPLALDLLSRPSGDHPLGIDPESGLPVIGKAGRFGPYVQLGDTLPPTRTASLFPGDDLSTLSLERALKLLTLPRLVGVSEGEEVWALNGKFGPYLKRGTDSRSITSHEGLFSVTIPEAEEAFRQPRFKGRGSAVAGPLRTFEYADRTAILLKSGRFGPYLTDGERNATLRKGEESGADLLPEDARSILEERGKEPQKKPSKAAPKKAAPRKAAGKGTTVSKTSASKSTASRKVPARKAPARPVVSLADSGMAIHSPLKSAVKKTAVKKAAPKKTPSRSAAAKAPAKVALAWADLKAHLGVLSE
;
A
#
# COMPACT_ATOMS: atom_id res chain seq x y z
N MET A 1 -28.23 31.92 -26.93
CA MET A 1 -27.90 31.24 -25.68
C MET A 1 -26.42 31.28 -25.55
N THR A 2 -25.91 31.73 -24.45
CA THR A 2 -24.47 31.76 -24.18
C THR A 2 -23.95 30.31 -24.20
N ASN A 3 -22.89 30.05 -24.98
CA ASN A 3 -22.22 28.73 -25.04
C ASN A 3 -20.99 28.75 -24.15
N ILE A 4 -21.06 28.18 -22.96
CA ILE A 4 -19.98 28.14 -21.97
C ILE A 4 -19.27 26.79 -22.09
N LEU A 5 -17.98 26.82 -22.38
CA LEU A 5 -17.15 25.61 -22.38
C LEU A 5 -16.57 25.37 -21.00
N VAL A 6 -16.84 24.21 -20.43
CA VAL A 6 -16.26 23.74 -19.16
C VAL A 6 -15.27 22.63 -19.46
N ILE A 7 -13.99 22.80 -19.07
CA ILE A 7 -12.96 21.78 -19.26
C ILE A 7 -12.59 21.18 -17.91
N VAL A 8 -12.76 19.87 -17.79
CA VAL A 8 -12.39 19.04 -16.63
C VAL A 8 -11.24 18.08 -16.98
N GLU A 9 -10.71 17.34 -16.01
CA GLU A 9 -9.55 16.44 -16.26
C GLU A 9 -9.93 15.12 -16.89
N SER A 10 -11.11 14.56 -16.55
CA SER A 10 -11.46 13.20 -16.95
C SER A 10 -12.82 13.11 -17.64
N PRO A 11 -13.00 12.17 -18.59
CA PRO A 11 -14.28 11.94 -19.23
C PRO A 11 -15.40 11.51 -18.27
N ALA A 12 -15.05 10.93 -17.11
CA ALA A 12 -16.01 10.54 -16.10
C ALA A 12 -16.60 11.77 -15.39
N LYS A 13 -15.73 12.72 -14.96
CA LYS A 13 -16.14 14.01 -14.42
C LYS A 13 -17.01 14.79 -15.42
N ALA A 14 -16.59 14.85 -16.70
CA ALA A 14 -17.35 15.54 -17.73
C ALA A 14 -18.81 15.05 -17.78
N ARG A 15 -19.00 13.74 -17.85
CA ARG A 15 -20.36 13.13 -17.87
C ARG A 15 -21.17 13.39 -16.60
N THR A 16 -20.53 13.46 -15.44
CA THR A 16 -21.22 13.70 -14.17
C THR A 16 -21.64 15.17 -14.04
N ILE A 17 -20.72 16.11 -14.36
CA ILE A 17 -20.93 17.54 -14.24
C ILE A 17 -21.93 18.04 -15.30
N GLU A 18 -21.87 17.53 -16.54
CA GLU A 18 -22.79 17.87 -17.62
C GLU A 18 -24.26 17.68 -17.23
N LYS A 19 -24.56 16.61 -16.45
CA LYS A 19 -25.92 16.34 -15.96
C LYS A 19 -26.45 17.43 -15.03
N TYR A 20 -25.56 18.16 -14.34
CA TYR A 20 -25.92 19.18 -13.35
C TYR A 20 -26.08 20.58 -13.97
N LEU A 21 -25.29 20.88 -15.00
CA LEU A 21 -25.23 22.21 -15.60
C LEU A 21 -26.35 22.51 -16.60
N GLY A 22 -26.79 21.51 -17.35
CA GLY A 22 -27.91 21.64 -18.30
C GLY A 22 -27.57 22.39 -19.58
N LYS A 23 -28.59 22.98 -20.23
CA LYS A 23 -28.45 23.64 -21.52
C LYS A 23 -27.64 24.93 -21.43
N GLY A 24 -26.77 25.17 -22.43
CA GLY A 24 -25.90 26.35 -22.50
C GLY A 24 -24.44 26.05 -22.01
N TYR A 25 -24.22 24.88 -21.49
CA TYR A 25 -22.86 24.42 -21.12
C TYR A 25 -22.44 23.24 -22.00
N THR A 26 -21.21 23.32 -22.50
CA THR A 26 -20.51 22.19 -23.14
C THR A 26 -19.42 21.73 -22.20
N VAL A 27 -19.52 20.49 -21.70
CA VAL A 27 -18.53 19.95 -20.77
C VAL A 27 -17.62 18.96 -21.49
N GLU A 28 -16.34 19.24 -21.51
CA GLU A 28 -15.33 18.39 -22.18
C GLU A 28 -14.17 18.06 -21.22
N SER A 29 -13.44 17.01 -21.51
CA SER A 29 -12.30 16.58 -20.70
C SER A 29 -10.98 16.90 -21.39
N SER A 30 -9.96 17.32 -20.64
CA SER A 30 -8.58 17.41 -21.14
C SER A 30 -7.90 16.05 -21.27
N ILE A 31 -8.49 15.02 -20.65
CA ILE A 31 -7.89 13.68 -20.50
C ILE A 31 -6.51 13.79 -19.79
N GLY A 32 -6.46 14.49 -18.66
CA GLY A 32 -5.24 14.80 -17.90
C GLY A 32 -4.39 15.89 -18.55
N HIS A 33 -3.09 15.86 -18.31
CA HIS A 33 -2.13 16.80 -18.90
C HIS A 33 -2.12 16.75 -20.43
N ILE A 34 -2.19 17.91 -21.09
CA ILE A 34 -2.18 18.02 -22.55
C ILE A 34 -0.77 18.20 -23.13
N ARG A 35 0.18 18.63 -22.32
CA ARG A 35 1.61 18.82 -22.69
C ARG A 35 2.50 18.47 -21.50
N ASP A 36 3.74 18.09 -21.79
CA ASP A 36 4.75 17.74 -20.78
C ASP A 36 6.16 18.05 -21.32
N LEU A 37 7.17 17.90 -20.45
CA LEU A 37 8.57 17.94 -20.89
C LEU A 37 8.87 16.78 -21.85
N PRO A 38 9.78 16.92 -22.85
CA PRO A 38 10.10 15.85 -23.78
C PRO A 38 10.52 14.58 -23.07
N ARG A 39 9.95 13.44 -23.43
CA ARG A 39 10.29 12.11 -22.89
C ARG A 39 11.50 11.49 -23.60
N SER A 40 11.73 11.90 -24.84
CA SER A 40 12.82 11.40 -25.68
C SER A 40 13.31 12.50 -26.63
N ALA A 41 14.49 12.29 -27.21
CA ALA A 41 15.04 13.20 -28.20
C ALA A 41 14.14 13.39 -29.45
N ALA A 42 13.31 12.39 -29.77
CA ALA A 42 12.37 12.44 -30.88
C ALA A 42 11.22 13.45 -30.67
N GLU A 43 10.89 13.76 -29.42
CA GLU A 43 9.85 14.74 -29.09
C GLU A 43 10.37 16.19 -29.05
N ILE A 44 11.69 16.38 -29.09
CA ILE A 44 12.28 17.71 -29.07
C ILE A 44 12.00 18.40 -30.41
N PRO A 45 11.38 19.60 -30.42
CA PRO A 45 11.15 20.38 -31.65
C PRO A 45 12.45 20.67 -32.38
N GLU A 46 12.42 20.67 -33.71
CA GLU A 46 13.60 20.83 -34.58
C GLU A 46 14.45 22.06 -34.22
N LYS A 47 13.80 23.18 -33.93
CA LYS A 47 14.46 24.43 -33.55
C LYS A 47 15.30 24.37 -32.26
N TYR A 48 15.10 23.37 -31.43
CA TYR A 48 15.82 23.20 -30.17
C TYR A 48 16.73 21.98 -30.15
N LYS A 49 16.81 21.16 -31.22
CA LYS A 49 17.59 19.93 -31.23
C LYS A 49 19.09 20.14 -31.00
N ASN A 50 19.61 21.28 -31.36
CA ASN A 50 21.02 21.63 -31.20
C ASN A 50 21.33 22.32 -29.86
N GLU A 51 20.31 22.63 -29.06
CA GLU A 51 20.48 23.24 -27.74
C GLU A 51 20.88 22.20 -26.73
N ALA A 52 21.97 22.42 -26.01
CA ALA A 52 22.47 21.46 -24.99
C ALA A 52 21.42 21.14 -23.90
N TRP A 53 20.66 22.15 -23.49
CA TRP A 53 19.62 22.03 -22.48
C TRP A 53 18.34 21.30 -22.94
N ALA A 54 18.12 21.19 -24.27
CA ALA A 54 16.87 20.63 -24.80
C ALA A 54 16.64 19.17 -24.41
N ARG A 55 17.73 18.42 -24.24
CA ARG A 55 17.65 17.04 -23.74
C ARG A 55 17.14 16.96 -22.30
N LEU A 56 17.56 17.90 -21.47
CA LEU A 56 17.04 18.05 -20.10
C LEU A 56 15.58 18.52 -20.12
N GLY A 57 15.22 19.33 -21.13
CA GLY A 57 13.91 19.94 -21.27
C GLY A 57 13.70 21.16 -20.38
N LEU A 58 14.77 21.61 -19.70
CA LEU A 58 14.79 22.81 -18.85
C LEU A 58 16.00 23.65 -19.22
N ASN A 59 15.77 24.93 -19.55
CA ASN A 59 16.85 25.86 -19.79
C ASN A 59 17.31 26.49 -18.46
N VAL A 60 18.38 25.95 -17.90
CA VAL A 60 18.94 26.36 -16.59
C VAL A 60 19.43 27.81 -16.60
N GLU A 61 19.95 28.28 -17.72
CA GLU A 61 20.47 29.65 -17.88
C GLU A 61 19.35 30.68 -18.03
N ASP A 62 18.17 30.24 -18.51
CA ASP A 62 16.97 31.06 -18.68
C ASP A 62 15.91 30.65 -17.61
N ASP A 63 16.23 30.88 -16.35
CA ASP A 63 15.35 30.70 -15.18
C ASP A 63 14.59 29.37 -15.15
N PHE A 64 15.25 28.29 -15.57
CA PHE A 64 14.66 26.93 -15.66
C PHE A 64 13.42 26.90 -16.55
N ARG A 65 13.38 27.69 -17.57
CA ARG A 65 12.29 27.71 -18.54
C ARG A 65 12.07 26.30 -19.12
N ALA A 66 10.86 25.79 -18.95
CA ALA A 66 10.49 24.46 -19.40
C ALA A 66 10.20 24.43 -20.92
N LEU A 67 10.69 23.40 -21.60
CA LEU A 67 10.35 23.06 -22.98
C LEU A 67 9.13 22.13 -22.97
N TYR A 68 7.94 22.70 -23.05
CA TYR A 68 6.71 21.92 -23.13
C TYR A 68 6.41 21.51 -24.56
N VAL A 69 6.04 20.22 -24.70
CA VAL A 69 5.62 19.61 -25.96
C VAL A 69 4.28 18.91 -25.81
N VAL A 70 3.43 19.04 -26.82
CA VAL A 70 2.19 18.27 -26.93
C VAL A 70 2.55 16.92 -27.54
N SER A 71 2.35 15.84 -26.79
CA SER A 71 2.66 14.48 -27.26
C SER A 71 1.80 14.09 -28.47
N ALA A 72 2.31 13.19 -29.30
CA ALA A 72 1.67 12.81 -30.57
C ALA A 72 0.22 12.31 -30.38
N ASP A 73 -0.01 11.53 -29.33
CA ASP A 73 -1.33 10.98 -28.94
C ASP A 73 -2.32 12.06 -28.52
N LYS A 74 -1.86 13.23 -28.04
CA LYS A 74 -2.72 14.33 -27.57
C LYS A 74 -3.05 15.36 -28.64
N LYS A 75 -2.30 15.43 -29.76
CA LYS A 75 -2.46 16.48 -30.79
C LYS A 75 -3.88 16.61 -31.33
N GLN A 76 -4.52 15.48 -31.64
CA GLN A 76 -5.90 15.50 -32.16
C GLN A 76 -6.90 16.00 -31.10
N HIS A 77 -6.71 15.60 -29.85
CA HIS A 77 -7.54 16.03 -28.76
C HIS A 77 -7.39 17.54 -28.46
N VAL A 78 -6.17 18.04 -28.43
CA VAL A 78 -5.88 19.47 -28.28
C VAL A 78 -6.51 20.27 -29.43
N ALA A 79 -6.44 19.77 -30.68
CA ALA A 79 -7.11 20.41 -31.81
C ALA A 79 -8.64 20.45 -31.65
N LYS A 80 -9.26 19.40 -31.06
CA LYS A 80 -10.67 19.40 -30.69
C LYS A 80 -10.99 20.50 -29.67
N LEU A 81 -10.20 20.57 -28.58
CA LEU A 81 -10.38 21.57 -27.52
C LEU A 81 -10.23 23.00 -28.08
N LYS A 82 -9.26 23.25 -28.96
CA LYS A 82 -9.08 24.55 -29.63
C LYS A 82 -10.31 24.98 -30.41
N ARG A 83 -10.94 24.07 -31.15
CA ARG A 83 -12.20 24.36 -31.88
C ARG A 83 -13.33 24.70 -30.92
N LEU A 84 -13.54 23.86 -29.88
CA LEU A 84 -14.58 24.12 -28.89
C LEU A 84 -14.38 25.46 -28.17
N THR A 85 -13.12 25.83 -27.87
CA THR A 85 -12.79 27.13 -27.26
C THR A 85 -13.06 28.30 -28.20
N ALA A 86 -12.84 28.12 -29.51
CA ALA A 86 -13.13 29.17 -30.48
C ALA A 86 -14.63 29.41 -30.69
N ASP A 87 -15.46 28.37 -30.47
CA ASP A 87 -16.91 28.43 -30.62
C ASP A 87 -17.62 28.83 -29.31
N ALA A 88 -16.87 29.01 -28.21
CA ALA A 88 -17.43 29.34 -26.89
C ALA A 88 -17.47 30.86 -26.64
N ASP A 89 -18.42 31.31 -25.83
CA ASP A 89 -18.50 32.68 -25.32
C ASP A 89 -17.69 32.88 -24.03
N GLU A 90 -17.49 31.81 -23.25
CA GLU A 90 -16.73 31.80 -22.01
C GLU A 90 -16.06 30.42 -21.82
N LEU A 91 -14.88 30.40 -21.23
CA LEU A 91 -14.15 29.19 -20.86
C LEU A 91 -14.06 29.06 -19.33
N ILE A 92 -14.51 27.92 -18.79
CA ILE A 92 -14.35 27.58 -17.39
C ILE A 92 -13.40 26.40 -17.26
N LEU A 93 -12.32 26.57 -16.48
CA LEU A 93 -11.37 25.52 -16.17
C LEU A 93 -11.75 24.90 -14.82
N ALA A 94 -12.25 23.66 -14.85
CA ALA A 94 -12.86 22.95 -13.71
C ALA A 94 -12.05 21.69 -13.34
N THR A 95 -10.73 21.82 -13.31
CA THR A 95 -9.79 20.79 -12.87
C THR A 95 -9.78 20.66 -11.35
N ASP A 96 -9.20 19.57 -10.79
CA ASP A 96 -9.15 19.31 -9.35
C ASP A 96 -8.54 20.48 -8.56
N ASP A 97 -8.91 20.58 -7.29
CA ASP A 97 -8.41 21.60 -6.37
C ASP A 97 -7.11 21.12 -5.72
N ASP A 98 -6.11 20.87 -6.55
CA ASP A 98 -4.74 20.60 -6.11
C ASP A 98 -3.74 21.23 -7.08
N ARG A 99 -2.44 21.20 -6.75
CA ARG A 99 -1.35 21.77 -7.58
C ARG A 99 -1.34 21.16 -8.99
N GLU A 100 -1.65 19.87 -9.11
CA GLU A 100 -1.69 19.18 -10.41
C GLU A 100 -2.83 19.69 -11.28
N GLY A 101 -4.04 19.85 -10.69
CA GLY A 101 -5.19 20.38 -11.38
C GLY A 101 -5.00 21.86 -11.77
N GLU A 102 -4.38 22.66 -10.91
CA GLU A 102 -4.06 24.06 -11.20
C GLU A 102 -3.05 24.18 -12.36
N SER A 103 -2.03 23.33 -12.38
CA SER A 103 -1.06 23.24 -13.49
C SER A 103 -1.73 22.77 -14.78
N ILE A 104 -2.66 21.81 -14.73
CA ILE A 104 -3.43 21.41 -15.92
C ILE A 104 -4.24 22.59 -16.47
N ALA A 105 -4.91 23.35 -15.59
CA ALA A 105 -5.66 24.55 -15.98
C ALA A 105 -4.73 25.59 -16.65
N TRP A 106 -3.57 25.85 -16.07
CA TRP A 106 -2.57 26.75 -16.64
C TRP A 106 -2.04 26.24 -17.98
N HIS A 107 -1.76 24.97 -18.13
CA HIS A 107 -1.34 24.37 -19.40
C HIS A 107 -2.42 24.50 -20.49
N LEU A 108 -3.69 24.31 -20.13
CA LEU A 108 -4.81 24.55 -21.04
C LEU A 108 -4.86 26.00 -21.50
N LEU A 109 -4.76 26.93 -20.56
CA LEU A 109 -4.74 28.38 -20.88
C LEU A 109 -3.62 28.72 -21.87
N GLN A 110 -2.42 28.25 -21.59
CA GLN A 110 -1.24 28.51 -22.42
C GLN A 110 -1.32 27.90 -23.83
N GLU A 111 -1.92 26.72 -23.95
CA GLU A 111 -1.98 25.97 -25.20
C GLU A 111 -3.18 26.37 -26.08
N LEU A 112 -4.35 26.57 -25.45
CA LEU A 112 -5.57 26.95 -26.19
C LEU A 112 -5.60 28.40 -26.60
N LYS A 113 -4.99 29.31 -25.83
CA LYS A 113 -4.92 30.76 -26.05
C LYS A 113 -6.30 31.36 -26.32
N PRO A 114 -7.27 31.18 -25.37
CA PRO A 114 -8.65 31.63 -25.56
C PRO A 114 -8.68 33.14 -25.79
N LYS A 115 -9.62 33.58 -26.63
CA LYS A 115 -9.94 35.00 -26.83
C LYS A 115 -11.16 35.43 -26.03
N VAL A 116 -11.79 34.51 -25.32
CA VAL A 116 -12.95 34.70 -24.48
C VAL A 116 -12.54 34.81 -23.02
N PRO A 117 -13.41 35.30 -22.11
CA PRO A 117 -13.18 35.31 -20.70
C PRO A 117 -12.88 33.89 -20.18
N VAL A 118 -11.90 33.78 -19.27
CA VAL A 118 -11.51 32.52 -18.65
C VAL A 118 -11.73 32.62 -17.15
N LYS A 119 -12.36 31.61 -16.58
CA LYS A 119 -12.59 31.48 -15.15
C LYS A 119 -12.10 30.14 -14.63
N ARG A 120 -11.71 30.10 -13.37
CA ARG A 120 -11.36 28.86 -12.64
C ARG A 120 -12.51 28.49 -11.71
N MET A 121 -12.99 27.26 -11.83
CA MET A 121 -14.02 26.70 -10.99
C MET A 121 -13.42 25.59 -10.10
N VAL A 122 -13.65 25.69 -8.80
CA VAL A 122 -13.09 24.77 -7.78
C VAL A 122 -14.20 24.14 -6.96
N PHE A 123 -14.09 22.86 -6.69
CA PHE A 123 -15.05 22.09 -5.88
C PHE A 123 -14.37 20.89 -5.22
N HIS A 124 -14.83 20.56 -4.01
CA HIS A 124 -14.29 19.42 -3.23
C HIS A 124 -15.14 18.15 -3.37
N GLU A 125 -16.31 18.23 -3.94
CA GLU A 125 -17.19 17.10 -4.27
C GLU A 125 -17.99 17.37 -5.53
N ILE A 126 -18.39 16.30 -6.21
CA ILE A 126 -19.16 16.40 -7.46
C ILE A 126 -20.64 16.11 -7.17
N THR A 127 -21.26 17.01 -6.41
CA THR A 127 -22.71 17.05 -6.18
C THR A 127 -23.33 18.20 -6.97
N ARG A 128 -24.66 18.16 -7.17
CA ARG A 128 -25.34 19.24 -7.90
C ARG A 128 -25.17 20.58 -7.20
N GLU A 129 -25.32 20.57 -5.89
CA GLU A 129 -25.23 21.75 -5.03
C GLU A 129 -23.82 22.35 -5.06
N ALA A 130 -22.77 21.54 -4.91
CA ALA A 130 -21.38 21.98 -4.94
C ALA A 130 -20.98 22.53 -6.33
N ILE A 131 -21.41 21.89 -7.41
CA ILE A 131 -21.12 22.34 -8.77
C ILE A 131 -21.82 23.68 -9.08
N LEU A 132 -23.10 23.85 -8.70
CA LEU A 132 -23.80 25.12 -8.89
C LEU A 132 -23.23 26.25 -8.02
N ALA A 133 -22.80 25.94 -6.79
CA ALA A 133 -22.12 26.91 -5.93
C ALA A 133 -20.75 27.33 -6.50
N ALA A 134 -19.99 26.39 -7.04
CA ALA A 134 -18.67 26.65 -7.63
C ALA A 134 -18.76 27.50 -8.90
N ILE A 135 -19.77 27.28 -9.74
CA ILE A 135 -20.02 28.15 -10.93
C ILE A 135 -20.39 29.56 -10.53
N ALA A 136 -21.16 29.72 -9.45
CA ALA A 136 -21.55 31.05 -8.97
C ALA A 136 -20.39 31.84 -8.33
N ASN A 137 -19.32 31.15 -7.90
CA ASN A 137 -18.17 31.71 -7.21
C ASN A 137 -16.85 31.31 -7.87
N PRO A 138 -16.60 31.67 -9.12
CA PRO A 138 -15.35 31.37 -9.80
C PRO A 138 -14.22 32.24 -9.26
N ARG A 139 -12.97 31.78 -9.45
CA ARG A 139 -11.76 32.53 -9.17
C ARG A 139 -10.82 32.58 -10.38
N ASP A 140 -9.72 33.25 -10.24
CA ASP A 140 -8.61 33.18 -11.19
C ASP A 140 -7.72 31.94 -10.90
N ILE A 141 -6.84 31.61 -11.85
CA ILE A 141 -5.81 30.58 -11.66
C ILE A 141 -4.85 31.03 -10.56
N ASP A 142 -4.60 30.17 -9.57
CA ASP A 142 -3.61 30.40 -8.53
C ASP A 142 -2.19 30.13 -9.09
N THR A 143 -1.49 31.23 -9.35
CA THR A 143 -0.13 31.17 -9.92
C THR A 143 0.88 30.58 -8.94
N ASN A 144 0.68 30.68 -7.64
CA ASN A 144 1.60 30.10 -6.66
C ASN A 144 1.50 28.57 -6.64
N LEU A 145 0.30 28.02 -6.77
CA LEU A 145 0.10 26.58 -6.93
C LEU A 145 0.74 26.07 -8.22
N VAL A 146 0.61 26.84 -9.33
CA VAL A 146 1.29 26.52 -10.59
C VAL A 146 2.80 26.53 -10.41
N GLU A 147 3.37 27.59 -9.81
CA GLU A 147 4.82 27.71 -9.56
C GLU A 147 5.34 26.56 -8.67
N ALA A 148 4.57 26.12 -7.68
CA ALA A 148 4.94 24.97 -6.85
C ALA A 148 4.96 23.65 -7.63
N GLN A 149 4.00 23.43 -8.54
CA GLN A 149 3.99 22.25 -9.41
C GLN A 149 5.11 22.30 -10.44
N GLU A 150 5.38 23.45 -11.02
CA GLU A 150 6.49 23.69 -11.94
C GLU A 150 7.85 23.47 -11.24
N ALA A 151 7.99 23.98 -10.00
CA ALA A 151 9.17 23.71 -9.17
C ALA A 151 9.37 22.21 -8.94
N ARG A 152 8.31 21.51 -8.55
CA ARG A 152 8.35 20.06 -8.34
C ARG A 152 8.71 19.32 -9.62
N ARG A 153 8.07 19.68 -10.75
CA ARG A 153 8.35 19.05 -12.06
C ARG A 153 9.81 19.25 -12.48
N ALA A 154 10.36 20.46 -12.25
CA ALA A 154 11.76 20.78 -12.51
C ALA A 154 12.69 19.98 -11.60
N LEU A 155 12.44 19.95 -10.28
CA LEU A 155 13.22 19.17 -9.32
C LEU A 155 13.31 17.69 -9.68
N ASP A 156 12.16 17.06 -9.95
CA ASP A 156 12.10 15.64 -10.29
C ASP A 156 12.85 15.36 -11.60
N ARG A 157 12.80 16.29 -12.56
CA ARG A 157 13.56 16.19 -13.81
C ARG A 157 15.06 16.34 -13.58
N LEU A 158 15.49 17.38 -12.88
CA LEU A 158 16.89 17.65 -12.54
C LEU A 158 17.50 16.47 -11.77
N TYR A 159 16.84 16.05 -10.69
CA TYR A 159 17.29 14.91 -9.89
C TYR A 159 17.40 13.63 -10.73
N GLY A 160 16.35 13.31 -11.48
CA GLY A 160 16.32 12.06 -12.25
C GLY A 160 17.38 12.03 -13.37
N TYR A 161 17.63 13.14 -14.04
CA TYR A 161 18.58 13.21 -15.15
C TYR A 161 20.04 13.31 -14.69
N GLU A 162 20.29 13.84 -13.49
CA GLU A 162 21.63 13.87 -12.92
C GLU A 162 22.01 12.53 -12.28
N VAL A 163 21.14 11.97 -11.44
CA VAL A 163 21.48 10.80 -10.61
C VAL A 163 21.31 9.47 -11.36
N SER A 164 20.30 9.31 -12.22
CA SER A 164 20.10 8.02 -12.92
C SER A 164 21.27 7.61 -13.81
N PRO A 165 21.95 8.48 -14.55
CA PRO A 165 23.17 8.14 -15.32
C PRO A 165 24.31 7.60 -14.44
N VAL A 166 24.42 8.09 -13.19
CA VAL A 166 25.42 7.55 -12.23
C VAL A 166 25.10 6.09 -11.94
N LEU A 167 23.84 5.77 -11.64
CA LEU A 167 23.41 4.40 -11.41
C LEU A 167 23.67 3.48 -12.62
N TRP A 168 23.44 4.00 -13.85
CA TRP A 168 23.68 3.21 -15.05
C TRP A 168 25.14 2.88 -15.28
N ARG A 169 26.03 3.79 -14.94
CA ARG A 169 27.48 3.61 -15.10
C ARG A 169 28.10 2.77 -13.99
N LYS A 170 27.54 2.86 -12.76
CA LYS A 170 28.22 2.32 -11.58
C LYS A 170 27.50 1.09 -10.98
N VAL A 171 26.22 0.87 -11.23
CA VAL A 171 25.45 -0.28 -10.72
C VAL A 171 24.92 -1.14 -11.88
N ALA A 172 23.87 -0.69 -12.58
CA ALA A 172 23.27 -1.43 -13.67
C ALA A 172 22.46 -0.53 -14.62
N PRO A 173 22.37 -0.86 -15.94
CA PRO A 173 21.60 -0.08 -16.89
C PRO A 173 20.10 -0.09 -16.55
N LYS A 174 19.41 0.97 -16.98
CA LYS A 174 17.96 1.16 -16.81
C LYS A 174 17.46 1.37 -15.38
N LEU A 175 18.34 1.53 -14.39
CA LEU A 175 17.94 1.96 -13.05
C LEU A 175 17.48 3.43 -13.09
N SER A 176 16.64 3.82 -12.15
CA SER A 176 16.22 5.21 -12.04
C SER A 176 16.33 5.69 -10.60
N ALA A 177 16.86 6.87 -10.43
CA ALA A 177 16.80 7.58 -9.17
C ALA A 177 15.66 8.61 -9.22
N GLY A 178 15.09 8.88 -8.05
CA GLY A 178 14.08 9.90 -7.89
C GLY A 178 14.07 10.37 -6.44
N ARG A 179 13.80 11.63 -6.23
CA ARG A 179 13.91 12.34 -4.97
C ARG A 179 13.25 11.58 -3.80
N VAL A 180 12.02 11.14 -3.96
CA VAL A 180 11.28 10.43 -2.91
C VAL A 180 11.39 8.90 -3.04
N GLN A 181 11.45 8.37 -4.26
CA GLN A 181 11.56 6.91 -4.46
C GLN A 181 12.87 6.33 -3.90
N SER A 182 13.99 7.07 -4.02
CA SER A 182 15.28 6.63 -3.48
C SER A 182 15.28 6.56 -1.97
N VAL A 183 14.61 7.51 -1.31
CA VAL A 183 14.42 7.55 0.13
C VAL A 183 13.49 6.43 0.60
N ALA A 184 12.38 6.18 -0.09
CA ALA A 184 11.50 5.05 0.20
C ALA A 184 12.23 3.70 0.05
N THR A 185 13.11 3.57 -0.96
CA THR A 185 13.95 2.39 -1.14
C THR A 185 14.93 2.23 0.01
N ARG A 186 15.56 3.32 0.47
CA ARG A 186 16.47 3.34 1.63
C ARG A 186 15.78 2.84 2.90
N LEU A 187 14.54 3.27 3.18
CA LEU A 187 13.77 2.77 4.33
C LEU A 187 13.60 1.24 4.31
N LEU A 188 13.28 0.68 3.14
CA LEU A 188 13.16 -0.77 2.99
C LEU A 188 14.50 -1.47 3.20
N VAL A 189 15.58 -0.94 2.62
CA VAL A 189 16.95 -1.50 2.74
C VAL A 189 17.42 -1.45 4.19
N GLN A 190 17.22 -0.34 4.90
CA GLN A 190 17.61 -0.22 6.31
C GLN A 190 16.86 -1.25 7.18
N ARG A 191 15.53 -1.42 6.97
CA ARG A 191 14.75 -2.45 7.66
C ARG A 191 15.26 -3.85 7.36
N GLU A 192 15.67 -4.12 6.13
CA GLU A 192 16.23 -5.43 5.79
C GLU A 192 17.62 -5.66 6.38
N TRP A 193 18.44 -4.60 6.49
CA TRP A 193 19.70 -4.66 7.26
C TRP A 193 19.47 -5.00 8.73
N GLU A 194 18.47 -4.39 9.38
CA GLU A 194 18.07 -4.73 10.75
C GLU A 194 17.74 -6.23 10.85
N ARG A 195 17.01 -6.78 9.88
CA ARG A 195 16.63 -8.19 9.82
C ARG A 195 17.82 -9.11 9.57
N MET A 196 18.72 -8.75 8.66
CA MET A 196 19.91 -9.53 8.34
C MET A 196 20.89 -9.63 9.52
N ARG A 197 20.98 -8.56 10.34
CA ARG A 197 21.81 -8.50 11.54
C ARG A 197 21.13 -9.07 12.79
N PHE A 198 19.85 -9.37 12.70
CA PHE A 198 19.07 -9.85 13.83
C PHE A 198 19.54 -11.23 14.27
N VAL A 199 19.73 -11.36 15.60
CA VAL A 199 20.01 -12.63 16.28
C VAL A 199 18.89 -12.89 17.26
N SER A 200 18.25 -14.07 17.15
CA SER A 200 17.15 -14.43 18.03
C SER A 200 17.61 -14.72 19.46
N GLY A 201 16.94 -14.13 20.44
CA GLY A 201 17.03 -14.49 21.83
C GLY A 201 15.84 -15.38 22.21
N SER A 202 16.09 -16.39 23.04
CA SER A 202 15.06 -17.33 23.49
C SER A 202 14.82 -17.23 24.99
N TRP A 203 13.59 -17.44 25.41
CA TRP A 203 13.22 -17.52 26.83
C TRP A 203 12.00 -18.42 27.00
N TRP A 204 11.78 -18.86 28.25
CA TRP A 204 10.61 -19.63 28.59
C TRP A 204 9.78 -18.90 29.65
N ASP A 205 8.45 -19.08 29.60
CA ASP A 205 7.53 -18.68 30.64
C ASP A 205 6.49 -19.78 30.91
N ILE A 206 5.50 -19.51 31.77
CA ILE A 206 4.42 -20.44 32.07
C ILE A 206 3.10 -19.73 31.83
N GLU A 207 2.29 -20.27 30.95
CA GLU A 207 0.90 -19.90 30.77
C GLU A 207 0.05 -20.75 31.69
N ALA A 208 -0.82 -20.10 32.48
CA ALA A 208 -1.66 -20.75 33.46
C ALA A 208 -3.14 -20.63 33.10
N VAL A 209 -3.90 -21.66 33.36
CA VAL A 209 -5.36 -21.58 33.51
C VAL A 209 -5.67 -21.73 34.99
N CYS A 210 -6.15 -20.64 35.58
CA CYS A 210 -6.56 -20.59 36.97
C CYS A 210 -8.07 -20.75 37.10
N THR A 211 -8.53 -21.36 38.21
CA THR A 211 -9.94 -21.62 38.47
C THR A 211 -10.31 -21.10 39.86
N THR A 212 -11.40 -20.35 39.95
CA THR A 212 -11.99 -19.91 41.24
C THR A 212 -12.70 -21.05 41.97
N ALA A 213 -13.10 -20.84 43.20
CA ALA A 213 -13.92 -21.79 43.96
C ALA A 213 -15.24 -22.11 43.23
N ASP A 214 -15.83 -21.13 42.54
CA ASP A 214 -17.05 -21.27 41.75
C ASP A 214 -16.81 -21.89 40.34
N GLN A 215 -15.65 -22.49 40.10
CA GLN A 215 -15.25 -23.16 38.86
C GLN A 215 -15.14 -22.21 37.63
N ALA A 216 -15.09 -20.90 37.82
CA ALA A 216 -14.81 -19.98 36.75
C ALA A 216 -13.32 -20.01 36.39
N SER A 217 -13.00 -20.29 35.12
CA SER A 217 -11.63 -20.42 34.65
C SER A 217 -11.18 -19.13 33.93
N PHE A 218 -9.91 -18.73 34.13
CA PHE A 218 -9.33 -17.58 33.48
C PHE A 218 -7.84 -17.79 33.23
N PRO A 219 -7.27 -17.12 32.19
CA PRO A 219 -5.84 -17.22 31.86
C PRO A 219 -5.01 -16.32 32.77
N ALA A 220 -3.82 -16.78 33.14
CA ALA A 220 -2.79 -16.03 33.83
C ALA A 220 -1.41 -16.42 33.25
N ARG A 221 -0.40 -15.60 33.49
CA ARG A 221 0.98 -15.86 33.05
C ARG A 221 1.94 -15.60 34.20
N LEU A 222 2.94 -16.46 34.37
CA LEU A 222 4.01 -16.27 35.33
C LEU A 222 4.80 -14.99 34.98
N SER A 223 4.96 -14.10 35.92
CA SER A 223 5.60 -12.81 35.73
C SER A 223 6.84 -12.59 36.59
N GLU A 224 6.88 -13.18 37.78
CA GLU A 224 7.99 -13.04 38.75
C GLU A 224 8.30 -14.36 39.42
N LEU A 225 9.61 -14.59 39.65
CA LEU A 225 10.12 -15.69 40.44
C LEU A 225 11.01 -15.14 41.56
N ASN A 226 10.70 -15.48 42.82
CA ASN A 226 11.44 -14.96 43.99
C ASN A 226 11.57 -13.42 44.04
N GLY A 227 10.54 -12.70 43.55
CA GLY A 227 10.51 -11.23 43.49
C GLY A 227 11.29 -10.63 42.35
N VAL A 228 11.83 -11.45 41.44
CA VAL A 228 12.53 -11.00 40.23
C VAL A 228 11.65 -11.27 39.01
N ARG A 229 11.50 -10.26 38.17
CA ARG A 229 10.70 -10.34 36.93
C ARG A 229 11.28 -11.34 35.93
N LEU A 230 10.41 -12.12 35.28
CA LEU A 230 10.83 -12.95 34.15
C LEU A 230 11.21 -12.09 32.95
N ALA A 231 12.21 -12.52 32.20
CA ALA A 231 12.63 -11.93 30.94
C ALA A 231 11.49 -12.02 29.90
N GLN A 232 11.40 -11.01 29.07
CA GLN A 232 10.48 -10.92 27.94
C GLN A 232 11.27 -10.54 26.69
N GLY A 233 10.69 -10.66 25.50
CA GLY A 233 11.37 -10.34 24.23
C GLY A 233 12.04 -8.97 24.19
N ARG A 234 11.47 -7.95 24.86
CA ARG A 234 12.05 -6.59 24.95
C ARG A 234 13.36 -6.50 25.72
N ASP A 235 13.68 -7.50 26.52
CA ASP A 235 14.87 -7.54 27.36
C ASP A 235 16.10 -8.07 26.61
N PHE A 236 15.89 -8.62 25.41
CA PHE A 236 16.95 -9.15 24.57
C PHE A 236 17.45 -8.09 23.58
N ASP A 237 18.74 -8.07 23.35
CA ASP A 237 19.38 -7.25 22.34
C ASP A 237 19.26 -7.90 20.96
N ALA A 238 18.80 -7.13 19.99
CA ALA A 238 18.49 -7.64 18.65
C ALA A 238 19.71 -8.03 17.82
N ALA A 239 20.90 -7.53 18.16
CA ALA A 239 22.14 -7.83 17.45
C ALA A 239 22.88 -9.03 18.03
N THR A 240 22.67 -9.34 19.30
CA THR A 240 23.41 -10.40 20.00
C THR A 240 22.55 -11.57 20.44
N GLY A 241 21.22 -11.39 20.48
CA GLY A 241 20.28 -12.37 21.02
C GLY A 241 20.41 -12.58 22.54
N ARG A 242 21.24 -11.80 23.22
CA ARG A 242 21.48 -11.87 24.64
C ARG A 242 20.66 -10.85 25.40
N LEU A 243 20.55 -11.02 26.72
CA LEU A 243 19.96 -10.00 27.57
C LEU A 243 20.70 -8.67 27.42
N LYS A 244 19.94 -7.57 27.32
CA LYS A 244 20.48 -6.22 27.30
C LYS A 244 21.25 -5.93 28.58
N LEU A 245 22.33 -5.20 28.46
CA LEU A 245 23.04 -4.62 29.59
C LEU A 245 22.31 -3.38 30.08
N GLY A 246 22.23 -3.22 31.39
CA GLY A 246 21.72 -2.02 32.04
C GLY A 246 22.72 -0.86 31.94
N PRO A 247 22.40 0.33 32.53
CA PRO A 247 23.25 1.52 32.48
C PRO A 247 24.65 1.32 33.06
N ASP A 248 24.85 0.32 33.93
CA ASP A 248 26.11 0.01 34.60
C ASP A 248 26.83 -1.17 33.98
N ASP A 249 26.56 -1.52 32.71
CA ASP A 249 27.07 -2.72 32.03
C ASP A 249 26.76 -4.04 32.76
N LYS A 250 25.76 -4.04 33.65
CA LYS A 250 25.27 -5.24 34.31
C LYS A 250 24.06 -5.79 33.55
N PRO A 251 23.88 -7.12 33.49
CA PRO A 251 22.68 -7.70 32.94
C PRO A 251 21.42 -7.11 33.58
N ALA A 252 20.37 -6.92 32.80
CA ALA A 252 19.08 -6.50 33.31
C ALA A 252 18.68 -7.41 34.49
N ALA A 253 18.07 -6.81 35.55
CA ALA A 253 17.60 -7.53 36.73
C ALA A 253 16.34 -8.35 36.39
N VAL A 254 16.50 -9.38 35.55
CA VAL A 254 15.46 -10.32 35.12
C VAL A 254 15.97 -11.75 35.24
N VAL A 255 15.06 -12.68 35.43
CA VAL A 255 15.37 -14.10 35.41
C VAL A 255 14.93 -14.72 34.08
N THR A 256 15.78 -15.57 33.50
CA THR A 256 15.44 -16.42 32.36
C THR A 256 15.22 -17.85 32.82
N LEU A 257 14.23 -18.51 32.29
CA LEU A 257 14.03 -19.96 32.50
C LEU A 257 14.53 -20.71 31.27
N SER A 258 15.20 -21.83 31.52
CA SER A 258 15.40 -22.86 30.51
C SER A 258 14.13 -23.73 30.38
N GLU A 259 14.05 -24.51 29.31
CA GLU A 259 12.92 -25.45 29.11
C GLU A 259 12.74 -26.39 30.32
N ALA A 260 13.83 -27.00 30.82
CA ALA A 260 13.81 -27.91 31.93
C ALA A 260 13.28 -27.24 33.22
N GLN A 261 13.74 -26.00 33.49
CA GLN A 261 13.28 -25.20 34.63
C GLN A 261 11.80 -24.81 34.49
N ALA A 262 11.36 -24.44 33.31
CA ALA A 262 9.96 -24.09 33.07
C ALA A 262 9.03 -25.32 33.24
N ARG A 263 9.45 -26.47 32.74
CA ARG A 263 8.71 -27.77 32.91
C ARG A 263 8.64 -28.20 34.36
N ASP A 264 9.75 -28.17 35.10
CA ASP A 264 9.79 -28.49 36.54
C ASP A 264 8.88 -27.55 37.33
N LEU A 265 9.01 -26.25 37.11
CA LEU A 265 8.22 -25.24 37.80
C LEU A 265 6.72 -25.35 37.44
N ALA A 266 6.36 -25.63 36.20
CA ALA A 266 4.99 -25.86 35.79
C ALA A 266 4.37 -27.10 36.47
N SER A 267 5.14 -28.18 36.56
CA SER A 267 4.72 -29.40 37.26
C SER A 267 4.41 -29.12 38.72
N ARG A 268 5.27 -28.40 39.43
CA ARG A 268 5.10 -28.05 40.85
C ARG A 268 3.98 -27.03 41.12
N LEU A 269 3.62 -26.22 40.13
CA LEU A 269 2.54 -25.24 40.21
C LEU A 269 1.19 -25.82 39.80
N THR A 270 1.15 -26.96 39.13
CA THR A 270 -0.10 -27.60 38.72
C THR A 270 -0.88 -28.05 39.96
N ASN A 271 -2.16 -27.66 40.03
CA ASN A 271 -3.08 -27.82 41.17
C ASN A 271 -2.63 -27.10 42.45
N SER A 272 -1.66 -26.16 42.37
CA SER A 272 -1.26 -25.33 43.50
C SER A 272 -2.34 -24.33 43.88
N THR A 273 -2.39 -23.96 45.14
CA THR A 273 -3.22 -22.87 45.62
C THR A 273 -2.50 -21.56 45.47
N LEU A 274 -3.11 -20.62 44.73
CA LEU A 274 -2.64 -19.27 44.54
C LEU A 274 -3.57 -18.30 45.27
N THR A 275 -3.02 -17.21 45.81
CA THR A 275 -3.79 -16.16 46.50
C THR A 275 -3.80 -14.87 45.67
N VAL A 276 -4.94 -14.27 45.55
CA VAL A 276 -5.07 -12.96 44.91
C VAL A 276 -4.35 -11.90 45.73
N ALA A 277 -3.15 -11.50 45.31
CA ALA A 277 -2.34 -10.47 45.96
C ALA A 277 -2.84 -9.07 45.68
N SER A 278 -3.34 -8.83 44.50
CA SER A 278 -4.01 -7.57 44.11
C SER A 278 -5.01 -7.81 42.97
N ALA A 279 -6.09 -7.03 43.00
CA ALA A 279 -7.09 -6.98 41.96
C ALA A 279 -7.42 -5.49 41.73
N GLU A 280 -6.92 -4.94 40.64
CA GLU A 280 -7.12 -3.55 40.28
C GLU A 280 -8.04 -3.44 39.06
N GLU A 281 -9.12 -2.71 39.22
CA GLU A 281 -10.02 -2.38 38.11
C GLU A 281 -9.88 -0.91 37.77
N LYS A 282 -9.60 -0.60 36.51
CA LYS A 282 -9.44 0.77 36.00
C LYS A 282 -10.36 1.01 34.82
N PRO A 283 -11.18 2.06 34.85
CA PRO A 283 -11.97 2.43 33.71
C PRO A 283 -11.06 2.89 32.56
N PHE A 284 -11.45 2.60 31.34
CA PHE A 284 -10.82 3.15 30.15
C PHE A 284 -11.85 3.76 29.20
N THR A 285 -11.40 4.74 28.45
CA THR A 285 -12.19 5.38 27.39
C THR A 285 -11.36 5.39 26.12
N GLN A 286 -11.95 4.92 25.03
CA GLN A 286 -11.34 4.94 23.71
C GLN A 286 -12.15 5.87 22.80
N LYS A 287 -11.46 6.87 22.23
CA LYS A 287 -12.06 7.84 21.32
C LYS A 287 -12.11 7.31 19.91
N PRO A 288 -13.12 7.68 19.10
CA PRO A 288 -13.14 7.33 17.68
C PRO A 288 -11.99 7.99 16.92
N TYR A 289 -11.58 7.31 15.87
CA TYR A 289 -10.56 7.81 14.96
C TYR A 289 -11.09 8.95 14.08
N PRO A 290 -10.21 9.87 13.62
CA PRO A 290 -10.59 10.92 12.66
C PRO A 290 -11.14 10.34 11.36
N PRO A 291 -11.93 11.09 10.60
CA PRO A 291 -12.25 10.74 9.22
C PRO A 291 -10.99 10.50 8.39
N PHE A 292 -11.11 9.79 7.28
CA PHE A 292 -9.96 9.45 6.46
C PHE A 292 -9.30 10.66 5.81
N ILE A 293 -7.98 10.65 5.83
CA ILE A 293 -7.11 11.37 4.91
C ILE A 293 -6.52 10.36 3.92
N THR A 294 -5.84 10.82 2.88
CA THR A 294 -5.31 9.92 1.83
C THR A 294 -4.43 8.80 2.37
N SER A 295 -3.52 9.11 3.28
CA SER A 295 -2.60 8.14 3.86
C SER A 295 -3.33 7.07 4.68
N THR A 296 -4.24 7.47 5.56
CA THR A 296 -5.00 6.54 6.40
C THR A 296 -6.00 5.70 5.58
N LEU A 297 -6.56 6.26 4.51
CA LEU A 297 -7.39 5.48 3.57
C LEU A 297 -6.58 4.40 2.84
N GLN A 298 -5.36 4.71 2.42
CA GLN A 298 -4.46 3.73 1.80
C GLN A 298 -4.05 2.64 2.78
N GLN A 299 -3.75 3.00 4.04
CA GLN A 299 -3.41 2.07 5.11
C GLN A 299 -4.56 1.10 5.38
N GLU A 300 -5.76 1.60 5.65
CA GLU A 300 -6.93 0.77 5.96
C GLU A 300 -7.46 0.01 4.73
N GLY A 301 -7.33 0.58 3.54
CA GLY A 301 -7.57 -0.12 2.29
C GLY A 301 -6.68 -1.36 2.13
N SER A 302 -5.42 -1.27 2.55
CA SER A 302 -4.48 -2.39 2.56
C SER A 302 -4.83 -3.42 3.64
N ARG A 303 -5.02 -2.99 4.88
CA ARG A 303 -5.27 -3.85 6.05
C ARG A 303 -6.59 -4.60 5.95
N LYS A 304 -7.68 -3.90 5.63
CA LYS A 304 -9.04 -4.48 5.67
C LYS A 304 -9.53 -5.02 4.34
N LEU A 305 -9.14 -4.40 3.23
CA LEU A 305 -9.64 -4.78 1.92
C LEU A 305 -8.62 -5.60 1.12
N GLY A 306 -7.35 -5.63 1.55
CA GLY A 306 -6.25 -6.21 0.78
C GLY A 306 -5.97 -5.42 -0.51
N PHE A 307 -6.30 -4.13 -0.55
CA PHE A 307 -6.06 -3.26 -1.70
C PHE A 307 -4.67 -2.63 -1.56
N GLY A 308 -3.80 -2.80 -2.55
CA GLY A 308 -2.58 -2.00 -2.60
C GLY A 308 -2.91 -0.51 -2.80
N ALA A 309 -1.97 0.38 -2.43
CA ALA A 309 -2.16 1.83 -2.46
C ALA A 309 -2.68 2.35 -3.82
N GLN A 310 -2.13 1.87 -4.93
CA GLN A 310 -2.61 2.23 -6.28
C GLN A 310 -4.04 1.76 -6.56
N ARG A 311 -4.44 0.57 -6.04
CA ARG A 311 -5.81 0.05 -6.22
C ARG A 311 -6.80 0.86 -5.41
N THR A 312 -6.42 1.21 -4.17
CA THR A 312 -7.21 2.07 -3.28
C THR A 312 -7.46 3.42 -3.95
N MET A 313 -6.40 4.09 -4.45
CA MET A 313 -6.56 5.40 -5.09
C MET A 313 -7.35 5.33 -6.40
N ARG A 314 -7.21 4.29 -7.20
CA ARG A 314 -8.04 4.11 -8.40
C ARG A 314 -9.54 3.92 -8.08
N ALA A 315 -9.84 3.20 -7.01
CA ALA A 315 -11.23 3.04 -6.56
C ALA A 315 -11.78 4.37 -5.98
N ALA A 316 -10.98 5.08 -5.17
CA ALA A 316 -11.33 6.38 -4.63
C ALA A 316 -11.57 7.43 -5.73
N GLN A 317 -10.71 7.47 -6.76
CA GLN A 317 -10.87 8.33 -7.93
C GLN A 317 -12.22 8.10 -8.63
N LYS A 318 -12.59 6.83 -8.85
CA LYS A 318 -13.88 6.48 -9.46
C LYS A 318 -15.08 6.92 -8.60
N LEU A 319 -14.94 6.76 -7.27
CA LEU A 319 -16.00 7.20 -6.34
C LEU A 319 -16.14 8.72 -6.35
N TYR A 320 -15.04 9.47 -6.34
CA TYR A 320 -15.05 10.93 -6.43
C TYR A 320 -15.64 11.41 -7.77
N GLU A 321 -15.14 10.90 -8.89
CA GLU A 321 -15.61 11.26 -10.23
C GLU A 321 -17.09 10.92 -10.45
N GLY A 322 -17.58 9.90 -9.73
CA GLY A 322 -19.00 9.51 -9.71
C GLY A 322 -19.86 10.34 -8.76
N GLY A 323 -19.28 11.22 -7.95
CA GLY A 323 -20.00 12.04 -6.97
C GLY A 323 -20.42 11.28 -5.71
N TYR A 324 -19.71 10.20 -5.35
CA TYR A 324 -20.03 9.40 -4.16
C TYR A 324 -19.25 9.81 -2.92
N ILE A 325 -18.04 10.35 -3.09
CA ILE A 325 -17.17 10.82 -2.00
C ILE A 325 -16.59 12.20 -2.32
N THR A 326 -16.05 12.87 -1.31
CA THR A 326 -15.23 14.07 -1.44
C THR A 326 -13.89 13.77 -2.13
N TYR A 327 -13.14 14.80 -2.47
CA TYR A 327 -11.83 14.69 -3.09
C TYR A 327 -10.90 13.81 -2.26
N MET A 328 -10.25 12.85 -2.91
CA MET A 328 -9.52 11.78 -2.23
C MET A 328 -8.03 12.09 -1.96
N ARG A 329 -7.51 13.22 -2.45
CA ARG A 329 -6.14 13.68 -2.16
C ARG A 329 -6.18 14.80 -1.15
N THR A 330 -6.23 14.46 0.14
CA THR A 330 -6.29 15.41 1.25
C THR A 330 -5.46 14.91 2.43
N ASP A 331 -4.89 15.81 3.17
CA ASP A 331 -4.25 15.61 4.47
C ASP A 331 -5.07 16.20 5.64
N SER A 332 -6.24 16.78 5.33
CA SER A 332 -7.17 17.33 6.31
C SER A 332 -8.15 16.26 6.82
N PRO A 333 -8.25 16.04 8.14
CA PRO A 333 -9.26 15.17 8.74
C PRO A 333 -10.57 15.90 9.07
N ASN A 334 -10.71 17.16 8.69
CA ASN A 334 -11.85 18.00 9.06
C ASN A 334 -13.10 17.66 8.26
N LEU A 335 -14.25 17.77 8.87
CA LEU A 335 -15.55 17.71 8.22
C LEU A 335 -16.16 19.10 8.18
N SER A 336 -16.81 19.45 7.10
CA SER A 336 -17.69 20.63 7.01
C SER A 336 -18.86 20.52 8.00
N ALA A 337 -19.48 21.63 8.34
CA ALA A 337 -20.65 21.64 9.22
C ALA A 337 -21.79 20.78 8.66
N GLU A 338 -21.98 20.79 7.33
CA GLU A 338 -22.96 19.98 6.63
C GLU A 338 -22.66 18.49 6.77
N ALA A 339 -21.41 18.09 6.54
CA ALA A 339 -20.98 16.69 6.67
C ALA A 339 -21.03 16.18 8.11
N MET A 340 -20.68 17.02 9.08
CA MET A 340 -20.85 16.69 10.51
C MET A 340 -22.32 16.42 10.83
N ASN A 341 -23.23 17.26 10.37
CA ASN A 341 -24.66 17.06 10.57
C ASN A 341 -25.17 15.80 9.90
N ALA A 342 -24.71 15.51 8.67
CA ALA A 342 -25.05 14.29 7.94
C ALA A 342 -24.56 13.05 8.70
N ALA A 343 -23.30 13.02 9.14
CA ALA A 343 -22.77 11.91 9.92
C ALA A 343 -23.52 11.72 11.24
N ARG A 344 -23.80 12.79 11.98
CA ARG A 344 -24.55 12.76 13.24
C ARG A 344 -25.99 12.25 13.04
N SER A 345 -26.64 12.66 11.96
CA SER A 345 -27.97 12.16 11.58
C SER A 345 -27.96 10.65 11.29
N GLN A 346 -26.91 10.16 10.61
CA GLN A 346 -26.73 8.73 10.39
C GLN A 346 -26.52 7.97 11.71
N VAL A 347 -25.69 8.50 12.63
CA VAL A 347 -25.51 7.88 13.97
C VAL A 347 -26.84 7.76 14.68
N LYS A 348 -27.63 8.86 14.73
CA LYS A 348 -28.91 8.86 15.41
C LYS A 348 -29.90 7.87 14.81
N SER A 349 -30.01 7.83 13.48
CA SER A 349 -30.98 6.97 12.77
C SER A 349 -30.63 5.49 12.84
N MET A 350 -29.33 5.11 12.79
CA MET A 350 -28.89 3.72 12.70
C MET A 350 -28.51 3.09 14.03
N TYR A 351 -28.00 3.90 14.96
CA TYR A 351 -27.46 3.41 16.25
C TYR A 351 -28.21 3.97 17.46
N GLY A 352 -28.95 5.06 17.29
CA GLY A 352 -29.69 5.72 18.36
C GLY A 352 -28.89 6.81 19.08
N ASP A 353 -29.63 7.64 19.87
CA ASP A 353 -29.06 8.83 20.54
C ASP A 353 -27.93 8.49 21.52
N ALA A 354 -27.97 7.33 22.19
CA ALA A 354 -26.92 6.89 23.12
C ALA A 354 -25.53 6.75 22.45
N TYR A 355 -25.52 6.50 21.15
CA TYR A 355 -24.28 6.34 20.39
C TYR A 355 -23.78 7.64 19.77
N LEU A 356 -24.54 8.73 19.87
CA LEU A 356 -24.14 10.03 19.38
C LEU A 356 -23.21 10.71 20.36
N SER A 357 -22.09 11.30 19.89
CA SER A 357 -21.25 12.11 20.75
C SER A 357 -22.05 13.33 21.25
N PRO A 358 -21.90 13.73 22.56
CA PRO A 358 -22.64 14.85 23.13
C PRO A 358 -22.44 16.15 22.33
N GLN A 359 -21.22 16.40 21.88
CA GLN A 359 -20.84 17.55 21.06
C GLN A 359 -20.30 17.07 19.71
N PRO A 360 -20.42 17.87 18.63
CA PRO A 360 -19.74 17.61 17.38
C PRO A 360 -18.23 17.46 17.59
N ARG A 361 -17.65 16.40 16.99
CA ARG A 361 -16.20 16.18 17.10
C ARG A 361 -15.47 16.89 15.99
N ILE A 362 -14.51 17.70 16.37
CA ILE A 362 -13.60 18.39 15.47
C ILE A 362 -12.22 17.76 15.61
N TYR A 363 -11.57 17.50 14.50
CA TYR A 363 -10.26 16.89 14.43
C TYR A 363 -9.26 17.91 13.85
N ALA A 364 -8.16 18.15 14.55
CA ALA A 364 -7.10 19.02 14.04
C ALA A 364 -6.17 18.25 13.09
N ALA A 365 -5.77 18.92 12.01
CA ALA A 365 -4.70 18.42 11.15
C ALA A 365 -3.38 18.34 11.95
N LYS A 366 -2.63 17.26 11.80
CA LYS A 366 -1.31 17.10 12.44
C LYS A 366 -0.23 17.91 11.75
N SER A 367 -0.39 18.21 10.48
CA SER A 367 0.54 18.97 9.66
C SER A 367 0.37 20.48 9.94
N LYS A 368 1.48 21.17 10.25
CA LYS A 368 1.52 22.62 10.38
C LYS A 368 1.22 23.36 9.07
N ASN A 369 1.42 22.68 7.96
CA ASN A 369 1.24 23.17 6.60
C ASN A 369 0.20 22.32 5.87
N ALA A 370 -0.96 22.04 6.54
CA ALA A 370 -2.09 21.41 5.82
C ALA A 370 -2.35 22.24 4.57
N GLN A 371 -2.14 21.65 3.42
CA GLN A 371 -2.38 22.28 2.15
C GLN A 371 -3.87 22.54 2.05
N GLU A 372 -4.25 23.83 2.05
CA GLU A 372 -5.56 24.31 1.70
C GLU A 372 -6.70 23.90 2.66
N ALA A 373 -7.81 24.58 2.57
CA ALA A 373 -9.03 24.32 3.32
C ALA A 373 -9.75 23.04 2.87
N HIS A 374 -8.98 21.96 2.65
CA HIS A 374 -9.54 20.68 2.22
C HIS A 374 -10.33 20.00 3.32
N GLU A 375 -11.35 19.29 2.91
CA GLU A 375 -12.18 18.43 3.75
C GLU A 375 -11.62 16.99 3.76
N ALA A 376 -11.98 16.22 4.80
CA ALA A 376 -11.65 14.80 4.89
C ALA A 376 -12.34 13.98 3.78
N ILE A 377 -11.84 12.77 3.54
CA ILE A 377 -12.49 11.81 2.63
C ILE A 377 -13.72 11.24 3.33
N ARG A 378 -14.90 11.56 2.79
CA ARG A 378 -16.19 11.19 3.33
C ARG A 378 -17.23 10.96 2.22
N PRO A 379 -18.39 10.36 2.50
CA PRO A 379 -19.50 10.36 1.55
C PRO A 379 -19.90 11.79 1.13
N ALA A 380 -20.16 11.99 -0.14
CA ALA A 380 -20.49 13.28 -0.71
C ALA A 380 -21.92 13.74 -0.33
N GLY A 381 -22.14 15.04 -0.30
CA GLY A 381 -23.40 15.70 -0.03
C GLY A 381 -23.78 15.82 1.44
N GLY A 382 -24.85 16.57 1.70
CA GLY A 382 -25.39 16.83 3.04
C GLY A 382 -26.25 15.70 3.61
N SER A 383 -26.40 14.59 2.88
CA SER A 383 -27.08 13.38 3.35
C SER A 383 -26.31 12.15 2.85
N PHE A 384 -25.67 11.44 3.77
CA PHE A 384 -24.84 10.29 3.39
C PHE A 384 -25.70 9.12 2.92
N ARG A 385 -25.47 8.68 1.71
CA ARG A 385 -26.08 7.45 1.17
C ARG A 385 -25.52 6.24 1.90
N THR A 386 -26.37 5.32 2.34
CA THR A 386 -25.89 4.10 3.00
C THR A 386 -25.20 3.16 2.00
N PRO A 387 -24.19 2.39 2.42
CA PRO A 387 -23.51 1.44 1.54
C PRO A 387 -24.47 0.47 0.85
N ASP A 388 -25.51 -0.01 1.55
CA ASP A 388 -26.48 -0.95 0.99
C ASP A 388 -27.30 -0.34 -0.15
N SER A 389 -27.60 0.98 -0.10
CA SER A 389 -28.29 1.67 -1.17
C SER A 389 -27.49 1.75 -2.47
N LEU A 390 -26.18 1.53 -2.41
CA LEU A 390 -25.25 1.64 -3.53
C LEU A 390 -24.79 0.29 -4.12
N ARG A 391 -25.26 -0.85 -3.58
CA ARG A 391 -24.85 -2.19 -4.05
C ARG A 391 -25.09 -2.45 -5.52
N GLY A 392 -26.12 -1.83 -6.10
CA GLY A 392 -26.45 -1.99 -7.53
C GLY A 392 -25.76 -0.99 -8.44
N GLU A 393 -25.19 0.08 -7.91
CA GLU A 393 -24.59 1.19 -8.67
C GLU A 393 -23.08 1.07 -8.77
N LEU A 394 -22.41 0.60 -7.71
CA LEU A 394 -20.95 0.52 -7.61
C LEU A 394 -20.42 -0.85 -8.00
N ASP A 395 -19.20 -0.85 -8.59
CA ASP A 395 -18.46 -2.10 -8.74
C ASP A 395 -17.99 -2.61 -7.35
N SER A 396 -17.51 -3.85 -7.32
CA SER A 396 -17.12 -4.50 -6.06
C SER A 396 -16.04 -3.73 -5.29
N ASP A 397 -15.06 -3.14 -5.98
CA ASP A 397 -13.98 -2.38 -5.33
C ASP A 397 -14.50 -1.04 -4.81
N GLY A 398 -15.30 -0.35 -5.61
CA GLY A 398 -15.94 0.91 -5.26
C GLY A 398 -16.87 0.74 -4.06
N TRP A 399 -17.71 -0.31 -4.06
CA TRP A 399 -18.62 -0.55 -2.95
C TRP A 399 -17.87 -0.84 -1.64
N ARG A 400 -16.87 -1.71 -1.68
CA ARG A 400 -16.07 -2.05 -0.48
C ARG A 400 -15.33 -0.85 0.09
N LEU A 401 -14.79 0.00 -0.79
CA LEU A 401 -14.07 1.21 -0.36
C LEU A 401 -15.04 2.26 0.17
N TYR A 402 -16.20 2.43 -0.47
CA TYR A 402 -17.26 3.32 0.01
C TYR A 402 -17.77 2.93 1.40
N ASP A 403 -18.03 1.63 1.62
CA ASP A 403 -18.44 1.09 2.92
C ASP A 403 -17.42 1.42 4.02
N LEU A 404 -16.13 1.27 3.71
CA LEU A 404 -15.04 1.61 4.61
C LEU A 404 -15.02 3.11 4.95
N ILE A 405 -15.14 3.98 3.94
CA ILE A 405 -15.17 5.44 4.09
C ILE A 405 -16.39 5.87 4.89
N TRP A 406 -17.56 5.34 4.55
CA TRP A 406 -18.80 5.65 5.23
C TRP A 406 -18.76 5.29 6.72
N LYS A 407 -18.32 4.07 7.04
CA LYS A 407 -18.18 3.60 8.43
C LYS A 407 -17.24 4.47 9.24
N ARG A 408 -16.10 4.87 8.67
CA ARG A 408 -15.13 5.72 9.35
C ARG A 408 -15.68 7.14 9.59
N ALA A 409 -16.32 7.73 8.60
CA ALA A 409 -16.91 9.07 8.70
C ALA A 409 -18.02 9.10 9.76
N VAL A 410 -18.94 8.12 9.76
CA VAL A 410 -20.01 8.01 10.76
C VAL A 410 -19.44 7.74 12.15
N ALA A 411 -18.52 6.78 12.28
CA ALA A 411 -17.87 6.44 13.56
C ALA A 411 -17.16 7.63 14.19
N SER A 412 -16.58 8.53 13.36
CA SER A 412 -15.90 9.73 13.86
C SER A 412 -16.78 10.64 14.70
N GLN A 413 -18.09 10.62 14.51
CA GLN A 413 -19.06 11.45 15.24
C GLN A 413 -19.81 10.64 16.33
N MET A 414 -19.42 9.39 16.58
CA MET A 414 -20.02 8.55 17.62
C MET A 414 -19.44 8.82 19.00
N ALA A 415 -20.13 8.33 20.02
CA ALA A 415 -19.68 8.35 21.40
C ALA A 415 -18.44 7.45 21.60
N ASP A 416 -17.64 7.78 22.60
CA ASP A 416 -16.48 7.00 22.99
C ASP A 416 -16.88 5.58 23.41
N ALA A 417 -16.04 4.60 23.10
CA ALA A 417 -16.12 3.29 23.72
C ALA A 417 -15.61 3.41 25.17
N ARG A 418 -16.31 2.76 26.08
CA ARG A 418 -15.98 2.76 27.51
C ARG A 418 -15.98 1.33 28.03
N GLY A 419 -15.07 1.07 28.94
CA GLY A 419 -14.95 -0.23 29.52
C GLY A 419 -14.05 -0.23 30.74
N ARG A 420 -13.73 -1.42 31.21
CA ARG A 420 -12.89 -1.66 32.37
C ARG A 420 -11.73 -2.57 31.99
N ARG A 421 -10.56 -2.22 32.51
CA ARG A 421 -9.40 -3.10 32.52
C ARG A 421 -9.18 -3.59 33.91
N MET A 422 -9.11 -4.93 34.07
CA MET A 422 -8.81 -5.59 35.30
C MET A 422 -7.40 -6.16 35.25
N GLN A 423 -6.59 -5.87 36.23
CA GLN A 423 -5.27 -6.44 36.44
C GLN A 423 -5.24 -7.19 37.76
N VAL A 424 -4.96 -8.45 37.72
CA VAL A 424 -4.93 -9.33 38.86
C VAL A 424 -3.54 -9.91 39.02
N ARG A 425 -3.00 -9.85 40.24
CA ARG A 425 -1.76 -10.52 40.61
C ARG A 425 -2.08 -11.67 41.56
N LEU A 426 -1.60 -12.85 41.19
CA LEU A 426 -1.77 -14.06 41.97
C LEU A 426 -0.42 -14.46 42.56
N SER A 427 -0.31 -14.52 43.86
CA SER A 427 0.89 -14.99 44.58
C SER A 427 0.75 -16.43 44.98
N GLY A 428 1.83 -17.17 44.89
CA GLY A 428 1.90 -18.55 45.32
C GLY A 428 3.31 -18.95 45.74
N GLN A 429 3.42 -20.14 46.22
CA GLN A 429 4.70 -20.79 46.51
C GLN A 429 4.68 -22.20 45.95
N THR A 430 5.72 -22.59 45.28
CA THR A 430 5.87 -24.01 44.85
C THR A 430 6.22 -24.88 46.05
N GLY A 431 5.87 -26.14 45.99
CA GLY A 431 6.43 -27.13 46.91
C GLY A 431 7.95 -27.27 46.74
N ASP A 432 8.59 -27.87 47.71
CA ASP A 432 10.00 -28.26 47.60
C ASP A 432 10.16 -29.32 46.52
N SER A 433 11.30 -29.36 45.90
CA SER A 433 11.67 -30.37 44.90
C SER A 433 13.06 -30.96 45.21
N GLU A 434 13.41 -32.07 44.56
CA GLU A 434 14.76 -32.65 44.62
C GLU A 434 15.87 -31.64 44.23
N ASN A 435 15.49 -30.61 43.48
CA ASN A 435 16.38 -29.59 42.95
C ASN A 435 16.37 -28.24 43.69
N GLY A 436 15.65 -28.14 44.84
CA GLY A 436 15.65 -26.91 45.66
C GLY A 436 14.42 -26.65 46.50
N ALA A 437 14.54 -25.68 47.40
CA ALA A 437 13.46 -25.19 48.25
C ALA A 437 12.33 -24.54 47.47
N GLY A 438 11.13 -24.45 48.05
CA GLY A 438 9.98 -23.81 47.48
C GLY A 438 10.24 -22.36 47.05
N GLN A 439 9.82 -22.02 45.85
CA GLN A 439 10.02 -20.70 45.22
C GLN A 439 8.76 -19.86 45.27
N LYS A 440 8.90 -18.59 45.58
CA LYS A 440 7.80 -17.62 45.50
C LYS A 440 7.52 -17.27 44.02
N VAL A 441 6.25 -17.34 43.63
CA VAL A 441 5.80 -17.01 42.27
C VAL A 441 4.75 -15.93 42.29
N LEU A 442 4.76 -15.11 41.25
CA LEU A 442 3.73 -14.13 40.94
C LEU A 442 3.23 -14.34 39.52
N LEU A 443 1.93 -14.58 39.37
CA LEU A 443 1.29 -14.67 38.09
C LEU A 443 0.44 -13.42 37.85
N ASN A 444 0.41 -12.93 36.61
CA ASN A 444 -0.44 -11.81 36.21
C ASN A 444 -1.58 -12.31 35.31
N ALA A 445 -2.80 -11.89 35.61
CA ALA A 445 -3.95 -12.00 34.74
C ALA A 445 -4.44 -10.63 34.39
N SER A 446 -4.74 -10.39 33.12
CA SER A 446 -5.31 -9.14 32.67
C SER A 446 -6.58 -9.39 31.89
N GLY A 447 -7.60 -8.60 32.18
CA GLY A 447 -8.88 -8.62 31.51
C GLY A 447 -9.25 -7.27 30.95
N ARG A 448 -10.05 -7.28 29.90
CA ARG A 448 -10.66 -6.09 29.29
C ARG A 448 -12.11 -6.40 29.01
N ALA A 449 -13.02 -5.62 29.58
CA ALA A 449 -14.45 -5.70 29.32
C ALA A 449 -14.93 -4.38 28.72
N ILE A 450 -15.74 -4.45 27.69
CA ILE A 450 -16.34 -3.29 27.04
C ILE A 450 -17.76 -3.14 27.59
N ASP A 451 -17.96 -2.13 28.43
CA ASP A 451 -19.27 -1.84 29.02
C ASP A 451 -20.19 -1.12 28.01
N PHE A 452 -19.62 -0.25 27.19
CA PHE A 452 -20.32 0.45 26.14
C PHE A 452 -19.44 0.52 24.89
N PRO A 453 -19.82 -0.13 23.79
CA PRO A 453 -18.97 -0.23 22.61
C PRO A 453 -18.79 1.10 21.85
N GLY A 454 -19.70 2.09 22.03
CA GLY A 454 -19.59 3.37 21.37
C GLY A 454 -19.33 3.22 19.86
N PHE A 455 -18.31 3.91 19.34
CA PHE A 455 -17.92 3.89 17.92
C PHE A 455 -17.46 2.50 17.42
N LEU A 456 -16.99 1.62 18.30
CA LEU A 456 -16.54 0.27 17.91
C LEU A 456 -17.68 -0.56 17.28
N ARG A 457 -18.93 -0.19 17.53
CA ARG A 457 -20.08 -0.82 16.88
C ARG A 457 -20.14 -0.57 15.38
N ALA A 458 -19.60 0.56 14.92
CA ALA A 458 -19.56 0.93 13.51
C ALA A 458 -18.20 0.63 12.86
N TYR A 459 -17.11 0.82 13.61
CA TYR A 459 -15.78 0.77 13.04
C TYR A 459 -14.72 0.34 14.06
N VAL A 460 -13.87 -0.61 13.65
CA VAL A 460 -12.67 -1.03 14.36
C VAL A 460 -11.47 -0.78 13.44
N GLU A 461 -10.37 -0.24 13.94
CA GLU A 461 -9.14 -0.01 13.17
C GLU A 461 -8.45 -1.32 12.81
N GLY A 462 -7.78 -1.37 11.65
CA GLY A 462 -6.92 -2.48 11.27
C GLY A 462 -5.51 -2.32 11.87
N SER A 463 -4.82 -3.44 12.11
CA SER A 463 -3.43 -3.45 12.57
C SER A 463 -2.55 -4.25 11.60
N ASP A 464 -1.30 -3.81 11.42
CA ASP A 464 -0.25 -4.59 10.75
C ASP A 464 0.44 -5.56 11.72
N ASP A 465 0.26 -5.36 13.04
CA ASP A 465 0.79 -6.23 14.09
C ASP A 465 -0.25 -7.27 14.50
N PRO A 466 0.01 -8.57 14.27
CA PRO A 466 -0.88 -9.63 14.71
C PRO A 466 -1.08 -9.67 16.23
N ASN A 467 -0.08 -9.26 17.02
CA ASN A 467 -0.15 -9.27 18.46
C ASN A 467 -1.06 -8.15 19.00
N ALA A 468 -1.02 -6.97 18.39
CA ALA A 468 -1.92 -5.88 18.73
C ALA A 468 -3.40 -6.26 18.55
N ALA A 469 -3.71 -7.10 17.56
CA ALA A 469 -5.06 -7.64 17.35
C ALA A 469 -5.47 -8.65 18.45
N LEU A 470 -4.51 -9.30 19.10
CA LEU A 470 -4.76 -10.19 20.25
C LEU A 470 -4.97 -9.41 21.54
N GLU A 471 -4.22 -8.32 21.75
CA GLU A 471 -4.34 -7.45 22.91
C GLU A 471 -5.68 -6.70 22.96
N ASP A 472 -6.30 -6.45 21.82
CA ASP A 472 -7.61 -5.80 21.72
C ASP A 472 -8.80 -6.76 21.91
N ARG A 473 -8.57 -8.06 22.06
CA ARG A 473 -9.65 -9.01 22.34
C ARG A 473 -10.22 -8.80 23.73
N GLU A 474 -11.52 -8.96 23.83
CA GLU A 474 -12.23 -8.93 25.09
C GLU A 474 -11.89 -10.22 25.89
N VAL A 475 -11.28 -10.05 27.06
CA VAL A 475 -10.99 -11.11 28.02
C VAL A 475 -11.69 -10.73 29.31
N ILE A 476 -12.77 -11.41 29.60
CA ILE A 476 -13.55 -11.16 30.81
C ILE A 476 -12.99 -12.05 31.92
N LEU A 477 -12.39 -11.40 32.93
CA LEU A 477 -11.99 -12.09 34.15
C LEU A 477 -13.20 -12.25 35.10
N PRO A 478 -13.29 -13.35 35.84
CA PRO A 478 -14.28 -13.47 36.93
C PRO A 478 -14.05 -12.39 38.00
N PRO A 479 -15.05 -12.03 38.80
CA PRO A 479 -14.88 -11.10 39.91
C PRO A 479 -13.97 -11.69 40.97
N LEU A 480 -12.74 -11.18 41.07
CA LEU A 480 -11.72 -11.67 42.01
C LEU A 480 -11.49 -10.63 43.12
N ARG A 481 -11.37 -11.10 44.37
CA ARG A 481 -11.11 -10.26 45.53
C ARG A 481 -9.74 -10.54 46.14
N VAL A 482 -9.11 -9.50 46.69
CA VAL A 482 -7.84 -9.64 47.38
C VAL A 482 -7.99 -10.66 48.53
N SER A 483 -6.98 -11.49 48.69
CA SER A 483 -6.93 -12.64 49.63
C SER A 483 -7.82 -13.83 49.23
N GLU A 484 -8.54 -13.77 48.13
CA GLU A 484 -9.26 -14.94 47.58
C GLU A 484 -8.26 -15.99 47.08
N THR A 485 -8.59 -17.27 47.28
CA THR A 485 -7.77 -18.37 46.77
C THR A 485 -8.30 -18.90 45.45
N VAL A 486 -7.39 -19.16 44.51
CA VAL A 486 -7.67 -19.78 43.23
C VAL A 486 -6.75 -20.99 43.04
N THR A 487 -7.15 -21.92 42.22
CA THR A 487 -6.34 -23.10 41.91
C THR A 487 -5.67 -22.93 40.54
N GLY A 488 -4.37 -23.13 40.47
CA GLY A 488 -3.62 -23.21 39.22
C GLY A 488 -3.87 -24.56 38.53
N LYS A 489 -4.97 -24.65 37.76
CA LYS A 489 -5.48 -25.91 37.20
C LYS A 489 -4.57 -26.52 36.16
N VAL A 490 -4.11 -25.72 35.24
CA VAL A 490 -3.22 -26.10 34.13
C VAL A 490 -2.07 -25.12 34.09
N MET A 491 -0.85 -25.64 34.04
CA MET A 491 0.38 -24.87 33.90
C MET A 491 1.13 -25.35 32.64
N THR A 492 1.19 -24.54 31.62
CA THR A 492 1.80 -24.90 30.36
C THR A 492 3.12 -24.12 30.16
N PRO A 493 4.26 -24.81 30.20
CA PRO A 493 5.52 -24.17 29.87
C PRO A 493 5.52 -23.76 28.40
N SER A 494 5.86 -22.50 28.10
CA SER A 494 5.81 -21.92 26.78
C SER A 494 7.18 -21.35 26.41
N GLY A 495 7.76 -21.84 25.33
CA GLY A 495 9.00 -21.33 24.77
C GLY A 495 8.74 -20.19 23.80
N HIS A 496 9.55 -19.16 23.88
CA HIS A 496 9.45 -17.96 23.05
C HIS A 496 10.80 -17.66 22.41
N GLU A 497 10.73 -17.03 21.24
CA GLU A 497 11.88 -16.47 20.54
C GLU A 497 11.55 -15.05 20.10
N THR A 498 12.55 -14.15 20.20
CA THR A 498 12.40 -12.83 19.61
C THR A 498 12.34 -12.95 18.09
N GLN A 499 11.49 -12.15 17.49
CA GLN A 499 11.35 -12.11 16.04
C GLN A 499 12.07 -10.90 15.45
N PRO A 500 12.63 -11.01 14.24
CA PRO A 500 13.19 -9.87 13.56
C PRO A 500 12.11 -8.80 13.32
N PRO A 501 12.48 -7.51 13.24
CA PRO A 501 11.50 -6.46 13.02
C PRO A 501 10.68 -6.74 11.77
N ALA A 502 9.38 -6.50 11.83
CA ALA A 502 8.49 -6.75 10.70
C ALA A 502 8.89 -5.91 9.48
N ARG A 503 8.85 -6.53 8.28
CA ARG A 503 9.02 -5.80 7.03
C ARG A 503 7.90 -4.81 6.83
N PHE A 504 8.18 -3.75 6.10
CA PHE A 504 7.13 -2.84 5.69
C PHE A 504 6.11 -3.54 4.79
N THR A 505 4.83 -3.31 5.08
CA THR A 505 3.72 -3.49 4.13
C THR A 505 3.56 -2.20 3.33
N GLU A 506 2.70 -2.18 2.30
CA GLU A 506 2.36 -0.91 1.65
C GLU A 506 1.76 0.08 2.66
N ALA A 507 0.94 -0.41 3.61
CA ALA A 507 0.32 0.40 4.65
C ALA A 507 1.36 1.02 5.60
N SER A 508 2.24 0.22 6.18
CA SER A 508 3.24 0.71 7.12
C SER A 508 4.33 1.55 6.44
N LEU A 509 4.61 1.34 5.14
CA LEU A 509 5.49 2.22 4.38
C LEU A 509 4.87 3.60 4.17
N VAL A 510 3.57 3.69 3.82
CA VAL A 510 2.85 4.97 3.74
C VAL A 510 2.91 5.70 5.09
N GLN A 511 2.63 4.97 6.18
CA GLN A 511 2.69 5.51 7.54
C GLN A 511 4.09 6.04 7.89
N GLY A 512 5.13 5.29 7.54
CA GLY A 512 6.53 5.68 7.79
C GLY A 512 6.95 6.92 6.99
N LEU A 513 6.56 7.02 5.73
CA LEU A 513 6.82 8.20 4.89
C LEU A 513 6.09 9.43 5.43
N GLU A 514 4.80 9.28 5.78
CA GLU A 514 3.99 10.36 6.36
C GLU A 514 4.58 10.87 7.68
N ALA A 515 4.95 9.95 8.59
CA ALA A 515 5.53 10.30 9.88
C ALA A 515 6.82 11.11 9.76
N GLN A 516 7.57 10.95 8.68
CA GLN A 516 8.80 11.67 8.36
C GLN A 516 8.57 12.90 7.46
N GLY A 517 7.32 13.23 7.11
CA GLY A 517 7.01 14.36 6.22
C GLY A 517 7.41 14.15 4.76
N ILE A 518 7.71 12.91 4.35
CA ILE A 518 8.23 12.54 3.03
C ILE A 518 7.08 12.13 2.11
N GLY A 519 6.96 12.81 0.98
CA GLY A 519 5.83 12.64 0.06
C GLY A 519 4.60 13.44 0.47
N ARG A 520 3.56 13.37 -0.37
CA ARG A 520 2.28 14.10 -0.17
C ARG A 520 1.14 13.19 -0.63
N PRO A 521 -0.12 13.50 -0.32
CA PRO A 521 -1.30 12.72 -0.74
C PRO A 521 -1.29 12.28 -2.20
N SER A 522 -0.81 13.13 -3.10
CA SER A 522 -0.71 12.84 -4.53
C SER A 522 0.37 11.81 -4.89
N THR A 523 1.34 11.52 -4.00
CA THR A 523 2.55 10.75 -4.36
C THR A 523 2.71 9.39 -3.71
N TYR A 524 2.12 9.11 -2.55
CA TYR A 524 2.34 7.83 -1.84
C TYR A 524 2.11 6.61 -2.73
N ALA A 525 0.96 6.54 -3.40
CA ALA A 525 0.64 5.40 -4.25
C ALA A 525 1.58 5.26 -5.46
N SER A 526 2.03 6.38 -6.03
CA SER A 526 2.96 6.39 -7.17
C SER A 526 4.38 5.99 -6.76
N ILE A 527 4.84 6.41 -5.59
CA ILE A 527 6.14 6.02 -5.03
C ILE A 527 6.20 4.52 -4.84
N ILE A 528 5.19 3.95 -4.14
CA ILE A 528 5.13 2.51 -3.86
C ILE A 528 5.05 1.70 -5.16
N GLY A 529 4.27 2.16 -6.14
CA GLY A 529 4.24 1.52 -7.46
C GLY A 529 5.58 1.59 -8.17
N THR A 530 6.22 2.76 -8.15
CA THR A 530 7.49 2.99 -8.85
C THR A 530 8.62 2.12 -8.30
N ILE A 531 8.78 1.98 -6.97
CA ILE A 531 9.84 1.14 -6.40
C ILE A 531 9.65 -0.35 -6.74
N GLN A 532 8.40 -0.80 -6.91
CA GLN A 532 8.09 -2.16 -7.35
C GLN A 532 8.31 -2.32 -8.87
N ASP A 533 7.79 -1.41 -9.68
CA ASP A 533 7.90 -1.46 -11.15
C ASP A 533 9.37 -1.33 -11.63
N ARG A 534 10.20 -0.63 -10.87
CA ARG A 534 11.64 -0.48 -11.14
C ARG A 534 12.49 -1.61 -10.56
N GLY A 535 11.87 -2.56 -9.85
CA GLY A 535 12.54 -3.72 -9.29
C GLY A 535 13.43 -3.41 -8.07
N TYR A 536 13.14 -2.34 -7.33
CA TYR A 536 13.77 -2.06 -6.04
C TYR A 536 13.11 -2.82 -4.89
N ALA A 537 11.83 -3.10 -5.00
CA ALA A 537 11.10 -3.91 -4.04
C ALA A 537 10.27 -4.98 -4.74
N ALA A 538 10.20 -6.14 -4.14
CA ALA A 538 9.31 -7.24 -4.53
C ALA A 538 8.28 -7.48 -3.43
N LYS A 539 7.10 -7.98 -3.81
CA LYS A 539 6.04 -8.30 -2.86
C LYS A 539 6.11 -9.77 -2.47
N LYS A 540 6.27 -10.07 -1.18
CA LYS A 540 6.21 -11.43 -0.61
C LYS A 540 5.05 -11.46 0.39
N GLY A 541 3.91 -12.01 -0.01
CA GLY A 541 2.65 -11.86 0.73
C GLY A 541 2.22 -10.39 0.79
N SER A 542 2.04 -9.84 1.98
CA SER A 542 1.78 -8.41 2.21
C SER A 542 3.05 -7.56 2.33
N ALA A 543 4.20 -8.20 2.58
CA ALA A 543 5.46 -7.52 2.82
C ALA A 543 6.14 -7.01 1.55
N LEU A 544 6.79 -5.86 1.65
CA LEU A 544 7.71 -5.31 0.66
C LEU A 544 9.14 -5.72 1.03
N VAL A 545 9.77 -6.50 0.16
CA VAL A 545 11.14 -7.00 0.31
C VAL A 545 12.04 -6.23 -0.64
N PRO A 546 13.09 -5.54 -0.17
CA PRO A 546 14.04 -4.89 -1.06
C PRO A 546 14.84 -5.94 -1.83
N THR A 547 15.12 -5.66 -3.08
CA THR A 547 15.97 -6.51 -3.92
C THR A 547 17.46 -6.20 -3.69
N TRP A 548 18.34 -7.10 -4.06
CA TRP A 548 19.78 -6.86 -4.01
C TRP A 548 20.22 -5.61 -4.80
N THR A 549 19.51 -5.30 -5.89
CA THR A 549 19.72 -4.06 -6.66
C THR A 549 19.41 -2.81 -5.82
N ALA A 550 18.41 -2.88 -4.95
CA ALA A 550 18.10 -1.80 -4.02
C ALA A 550 19.24 -1.56 -3.03
N PHE A 551 19.88 -2.61 -2.53
CA PHE A 551 21.05 -2.50 -1.64
C PHE A 551 22.20 -1.77 -2.33
N ALA A 552 22.60 -2.19 -3.53
CA ALA A 552 23.67 -1.55 -4.27
C ALA A 552 23.34 -0.09 -4.62
N THR A 553 22.09 0.20 -4.99
CA THR A 553 21.64 1.57 -5.29
C THR A 553 21.64 2.44 -4.02
N SER A 554 21.14 1.92 -2.89
CA SER A 554 21.11 2.63 -1.62
C SER A 554 22.53 2.89 -1.11
N ALA A 555 23.40 1.89 -1.16
CA ALA A 555 24.80 2.01 -0.76
C ALA A 555 25.54 3.10 -1.57
N LEU A 556 25.38 3.13 -2.90
CA LEU A 556 25.94 4.18 -3.74
C LEU A 556 25.45 5.57 -3.33
N LEU A 557 24.13 5.72 -3.15
CA LEU A 557 23.55 7.00 -2.81
C LEU A 557 23.91 7.45 -1.40
N GLU A 558 23.93 6.55 -0.43
CA GLU A 558 24.27 6.88 0.96
C GLU A 558 25.75 7.28 1.11
N HIS A 559 26.67 6.57 0.44
CA HIS A 559 28.11 6.83 0.56
C HIS A 559 28.56 8.08 -0.21
N HIS A 560 28.03 8.32 -1.41
CA HIS A 560 28.52 9.38 -2.28
C HIS A 560 27.58 10.59 -2.36
N PHE A 561 26.31 10.39 -2.07
CA PHE A 561 25.25 11.39 -2.20
C PHE A 561 24.30 11.41 -1.01
N GLY A 562 24.82 11.22 0.21
CA GLY A 562 24.03 11.01 1.43
C GLY A 562 22.93 12.04 1.65
N LYS A 563 23.19 13.33 1.35
CA LYS A 563 22.16 14.39 1.42
C LYS A 563 20.97 14.14 0.50
N LEU A 564 21.18 13.53 -0.68
CA LEU A 564 20.10 13.28 -1.65
C LEU A 564 19.11 12.19 -1.19
N VAL A 565 19.48 11.41 -0.20
CA VAL A 565 18.65 10.35 0.39
C VAL A 565 18.43 10.56 1.89
N ASP A 566 18.79 11.73 2.39
CA ASP A 566 18.53 12.15 3.77
C ASP A 566 17.05 12.43 3.99
N TYR A 567 16.52 11.98 5.12
CA TYR A 567 15.10 12.08 5.43
C TYR A 567 14.68 13.52 5.70
N ASP A 568 15.42 14.23 6.56
CA ASP A 568 15.12 15.62 6.93
C ASP A 568 15.27 16.55 5.73
N PHE A 569 16.31 16.32 4.90
CA PHE A 569 16.48 17.08 3.68
C PHE A 569 15.33 16.86 2.69
N THR A 570 14.87 15.61 2.53
CA THR A 570 13.75 15.30 1.64
C THR A 570 12.42 15.86 2.15
N ALA A 571 12.19 15.80 3.45
CA ALA A 571 11.04 16.44 4.09
C ALA A 571 11.08 17.96 3.89
N LYS A 572 12.26 18.58 4.07
CA LYS A 572 12.46 20.01 3.84
C LYS A 572 12.18 20.43 2.40
N MET A 573 12.56 19.60 1.41
CA MET A 573 12.21 19.86 0.01
C MET A 573 10.69 19.88 -0.23
N GLU A 574 9.93 19.00 0.45
CA GLU A 574 8.46 19.01 0.36
C GLU A 574 7.86 20.24 1.06
N GLU A 575 8.42 20.67 2.21
CA GLU A 575 8.03 21.92 2.87
C GLU A 575 8.33 23.13 1.98
N ASP A 576 9.48 23.15 1.33
CA ASP A 576 9.86 24.25 0.44
C ASP A 576 8.91 24.38 -0.76
N LEU A 577 8.40 23.26 -1.28
CA LEU A 577 7.34 23.29 -2.30
C LEU A 577 6.01 23.81 -1.73
N ASP A 578 5.71 23.54 -0.45
CA ASP A 578 4.54 24.09 0.23
C ASP A 578 4.70 25.60 0.46
N GLU A 579 5.93 26.07 0.79
CA GLU A 579 6.24 27.50 0.91
C GLU A 579 6.09 28.25 -0.43
N ILE A 580 6.45 27.60 -1.55
CA ILE A 580 6.24 28.16 -2.89
C ILE A 580 4.73 28.24 -3.17
N ALA A 581 3.97 27.19 -2.87
CA ALA A 581 2.52 27.20 -3.05
C ALA A 581 1.82 28.26 -2.20
N GLY A 582 2.35 28.56 -1.03
CA GLY A 582 1.88 29.65 -0.17
C GLY A 582 2.41 31.05 -0.55
N GLY A 583 3.16 31.19 -1.63
CA GLY A 583 3.75 32.46 -2.07
C GLY A 583 4.86 33.03 -1.16
N ARG A 584 5.35 32.24 -0.19
CA ARG A 584 6.40 32.63 0.75
C ARG A 584 7.81 32.37 0.25
N LYS A 585 7.96 31.53 -0.78
CA LYS A 585 9.24 31.21 -1.42
C LYS A 585 9.12 31.31 -2.94
N GLN A 586 10.19 31.70 -3.60
CA GLN A 586 10.23 31.83 -5.07
C GLN A 586 10.84 30.59 -5.72
N ARG A 587 10.28 30.14 -6.84
CA ARG A 587 10.72 28.95 -7.58
C ARG A 587 12.13 29.05 -8.10
N VAL A 588 12.47 30.13 -8.82
CA VAL A 588 13.76 30.25 -9.52
C VAL A 588 14.94 30.27 -8.56
N PRO A 589 14.99 31.13 -7.51
CA PRO A 589 16.06 31.08 -6.52
C PRO A 589 16.19 29.73 -5.82
N TYR A 590 15.06 29.04 -5.56
CA TYR A 590 15.05 27.72 -4.98
C TYR A 590 15.69 26.66 -5.91
N LEU A 591 15.32 26.64 -7.18
CA LEU A 591 15.90 25.73 -8.16
C LEU A 591 17.39 26.00 -8.42
N ARG A 592 17.83 27.27 -8.45
CA ARG A 592 19.23 27.65 -8.56
C ARG A 592 20.04 27.14 -7.36
N SER A 593 19.52 27.35 -6.15
CA SER A 593 20.14 26.84 -4.92
C SER A 593 20.27 25.32 -4.93
N PHE A 594 19.24 24.61 -5.35
CA PHE A 594 19.27 23.15 -5.45
C PHE A 594 20.22 22.63 -6.53
N TYR A 595 20.17 23.22 -7.74
CA TYR A 595 20.89 22.67 -8.90
C TYR A 595 22.33 23.17 -9.00
N LEU A 596 22.55 24.49 -8.88
CA LEU A 596 23.85 25.13 -9.04
C LEU A 596 24.62 25.29 -7.72
N GLY A 597 23.92 25.31 -6.59
CA GLY A 597 24.54 25.56 -5.28
C GLY A 597 24.56 27.04 -4.88
N ASP A 598 23.81 27.90 -5.56
CA ASP A 598 23.71 29.32 -5.23
C ASP A 598 23.30 29.49 -3.77
N ASN A 599 23.82 30.54 -3.11
CA ASN A 599 23.53 30.86 -1.69
C ASN A 599 23.80 29.73 -0.69
N GLY A 600 24.79 28.86 -0.97
CA GLY A 600 25.15 27.72 -0.11
C GLY A 600 24.18 26.53 -0.18
N GLY A 601 23.44 26.43 -1.28
CA GLY A 601 22.54 25.32 -1.55
C GLY A 601 23.24 24.01 -1.83
N MET A 602 22.46 23.00 -2.24
CA MET A 602 22.95 21.64 -2.50
C MET A 602 23.96 21.58 -3.65
N GLY A 603 23.65 22.22 -4.77
CA GLY A 603 24.45 22.14 -5.99
C GLY A 603 24.53 20.72 -6.53
N ILE A 604 23.39 20.10 -6.88
CA ILE A 604 23.37 18.69 -7.33
C ILE A 604 24.25 18.47 -8.54
N HIS A 605 24.30 19.40 -9.48
CA HIS A 605 25.11 19.28 -10.70
C HIS A 605 26.63 19.23 -10.39
N PRO A 606 27.25 20.24 -9.73
CA PRO A 606 28.65 20.15 -9.36
C PRO A 606 28.97 19.02 -8.37
N LEU A 607 28.02 18.63 -7.51
CA LEU A 607 28.20 17.48 -6.63
C LEU A 607 28.37 16.18 -7.44
N ILE A 608 27.52 15.95 -8.45
CA ILE A 608 27.60 14.75 -9.29
C ILE A 608 28.90 14.75 -10.11
N GLU A 609 29.28 15.86 -10.70
CA GLU A 609 30.54 15.96 -11.46
C GLU A 609 31.75 15.61 -10.60
N THR A 610 31.80 16.17 -9.38
CA THR A 610 32.91 15.93 -8.44
C THR A 610 32.98 14.49 -7.99
N GLN A 611 31.85 13.88 -7.64
CA GLN A 611 31.80 12.54 -7.06
C GLN A 611 31.91 11.42 -8.11
N MET A 612 31.57 11.67 -9.37
CA MET A 612 31.50 10.62 -10.39
C MET A 612 32.80 9.82 -10.55
N ALA A 613 33.97 10.49 -10.47
CA ALA A 613 35.27 9.85 -10.60
C ALA A 613 35.64 9.00 -9.37
N ALA A 614 35.21 9.43 -8.19
CA ALA A 614 35.54 8.79 -6.92
C ALA A 614 34.73 7.49 -6.65
N ILE A 615 33.66 7.22 -7.40
CA ILE A 615 32.83 6.04 -7.17
C ILE A 615 33.51 4.78 -7.72
N ASP A 616 33.91 3.86 -6.84
CA ASP A 616 34.27 2.49 -7.22
C ASP A 616 33.02 1.65 -7.45
N ALA A 617 32.78 1.29 -8.70
CA ALA A 617 31.64 0.48 -9.11
C ALA A 617 31.66 -0.93 -8.50
N ARG A 618 32.84 -1.50 -8.24
CA ARG A 618 32.94 -2.83 -7.62
C ARG A 618 32.59 -2.76 -6.14
N ALA A 619 33.10 -1.78 -5.43
CA ALA A 619 32.83 -1.58 -4.01
C ALA A 619 31.33 -1.37 -3.73
N VAL A 620 30.68 -0.46 -4.47
CA VAL A 620 29.24 -0.19 -4.28
C VAL A 620 28.33 -1.35 -4.69
N ALA A 621 28.79 -2.20 -5.62
CA ALA A 621 28.03 -3.38 -6.05
C ALA A 621 28.22 -4.59 -5.11
N THR A 622 29.22 -4.56 -4.22
CA THR A 622 29.48 -5.63 -3.25
C THR A 622 28.69 -5.39 -1.97
N ILE A 623 27.97 -6.40 -1.52
CA ILE A 623 27.10 -6.34 -0.35
C ILE A 623 27.64 -7.30 0.69
N GLU A 624 28.08 -6.78 1.83
CA GLU A 624 28.58 -7.57 2.95
C GLU A 624 27.40 -8.18 3.71
N VAL A 625 27.11 -9.45 3.47
CA VAL A 625 26.03 -10.17 4.14
C VAL A 625 26.50 -10.65 5.52
N PRO A 626 25.88 -10.20 6.63
CA PRO A 626 26.37 -10.50 7.99
C PRO A 626 26.55 -11.99 8.28
N LYS A 627 25.62 -12.82 7.77
CA LYS A 627 25.66 -14.29 7.95
C LYS A 627 26.73 -15.00 7.13
N LEU A 628 27.42 -14.30 6.22
CA LEU A 628 28.49 -14.84 5.35
C LEU A 628 29.86 -14.27 5.69
N VAL A 629 29.97 -13.36 6.67
CA VAL A 629 31.27 -12.80 7.09
C VAL A 629 32.20 -13.91 7.56
N GLY A 630 33.46 -13.87 7.08
CA GLY A 630 34.48 -14.90 7.39
C GLY A 630 34.40 -16.18 6.54
N SER A 631 33.37 -16.36 5.69
CA SER A 631 33.26 -17.54 4.82
C SER A 631 34.03 -17.44 3.49
N GLY A 632 34.53 -16.25 3.15
CA GLY A 632 35.13 -15.97 1.83
C GLY A 632 34.11 -15.86 0.69
N ILE A 633 32.80 -15.82 1.00
CA ILE A 633 31.74 -15.66 0.03
C ILE A 633 31.39 -14.17 -0.10
N GLU A 634 31.52 -13.64 -1.32
CA GLU A 634 31.15 -12.27 -1.65
C GLU A 634 29.83 -12.25 -2.42
N VAL A 635 28.89 -11.38 -2.01
CA VAL A 635 27.63 -11.13 -2.71
C VAL A 635 27.74 -9.85 -3.52
N ARG A 636 27.36 -9.89 -4.80
CA ARG A 636 27.45 -8.73 -5.71
C ARG A 636 26.24 -8.59 -6.61
N VAL A 637 25.98 -7.35 -6.99
CA VAL A 637 25.01 -7.02 -8.03
C VAL A 637 25.75 -6.83 -9.35
N GLY A 638 25.60 -7.78 -10.26
CA GLY A 638 26.20 -7.75 -11.59
C GLY A 638 25.23 -7.26 -12.67
N ARG A 639 25.77 -7.13 -13.89
CA ARG A 639 24.99 -6.71 -15.09
C ARG A 639 23.79 -7.63 -15.34
N TYR A 640 23.90 -8.91 -14.98
CA TYR A 640 22.89 -9.94 -15.23
C TYR A 640 22.02 -10.26 -14.01
N GLY A 641 22.25 -9.63 -12.88
CA GLY A 641 21.54 -9.82 -11.62
C GLY A 641 22.47 -10.04 -10.43
N PRO A 642 21.91 -10.33 -9.25
CA PRO A 642 22.70 -10.64 -8.05
C PRO A 642 23.35 -12.02 -8.18
N TYR A 643 24.59 -12.10 -7.75
CA TYR A 643 25.34 -13.35 -7.71
C TYR A 643 26.26 -13.37 -6.49
N MET A 644 26.69 -14.56 -6.10
CA MET A 644 27.72 -14.77 -5.10
C MET A 644 28.93 -15.44 -5.71
N SER A 645 30.11 -15.26 -5.09
CA SER A 645 31.35 -15.91 -5.51
C SER A 645 32.20 -16.30 -4.32
N GLN A 646 32.86 -17.44 -4.41
CA GLN A 646 33.87 -17.90 -3.50
C GLN A 646 35.08 -18.37 -4.33
N GLY A 647 36.18 -17.60 -4.31
CA GLY A 647 37.27 -17.78 -5.26
C GLY A 647 36.80 -17.66 -6.70
N GLU A 648 37.07 -18.67 -7.52
CA GLU A 648 36.65 -18.73 -8.93
C GLU A 648 35.20 -19.21 -9.12
N VAL A 649 34.61 -19.85 -8.10
CA VAL A 649 33.23 -20.38 -8.19
C VAL A 649 32.24 -19.25 -8.05
N LYS A 650 31.20 -19.24 -8.92
CA LYS A 650 30.15 -18.25 -8.93
C LYS A 650 28.78 -18.92 -9.03
N ALA A 651 27.80 -18.37 -8.31
CA ALA A 651 26.42 -18.80 -8.39
C ALA A 651 25.47 -17.60 -8.43
N ASN A 652 24.39 -17.69 -9.22
CA ASN A 652 23.34 -16.68 -9.21
C ASN A 652 22.50 -16.81 -7.94
N ILE A 653 22.10 -15.67 -7.38
CA ILE A 653 21.14 -15.65 -6.27
C ILE A 653 19.74 -15.62 -6.85
N PRO A 654 18.85 -16.55 -6.49
CA PRO A 654 17.45 -16.55 -6.93
C PRO A 654 16.75 -15.23 -6.58
N LEU A 655 15.96 -14.69 -7.50
CA LEU A 655 15.27 -13.41 -7.30
C LEU A 655 14.18 -13.48 -6.23
N GLU A 656 13.65 -14.66 -5.97
CA GLU A 656 12.62 -14.94 -4.97
C GLU A 656 13.19 -15.05 -3.54
N LEU A 657 14.51 -15.26 -3.43
CA LEU A 657 15.19 -15.36 -2.15
C LEU A 657 15.36 -13.97 -1.54
N ALA A 658 14.76 -13.78 -0.37
CA ALA A 658 14.93 -12.53 0.35
C ALA A 658 16.33 -12.41 0.93
N PRO A 659 16.90 -11.18 1.04
CA PRO A 659 18.27 -11.01 1.50
C PRO A 659 18.56 -11.59 2.89
N ASP A 660 17.62 -11.51 3.84
CA ASP A 660 17.77 -12.07 5.19
C ASP A 660 17.68 -13.61 5.25
N GLU A 661 17.15 -14.24 4.18
CA GLU A 661 17.06 -15.70 4.05
C GLU A 661 18.36 -16.34 3.53
N LEU A 662 19.29 -15.54 3.01
CA LEU A 662 20.59 -16.02 2.55
C LEU A 662 21.49 -16.40 3.73
N THR A 663 21.47 -17.67 4.10
CA THR A 663 22.30 -18.26 5.16
C THR A 663 23.56 -18.91 4.58
N LEU A 664 24.59 -19.15 5.40
CA LEU A 664 25.81 -19.83 4.97
C LEU A 664 25.56 -21.24 4.38
N PRO A 665 24.73 -22.12 5.01
CA PRO A 665 24.43 -23.42 4.40
C PRO A 665 23.78 -23.30 3.02
N LEU A 666 22.82 -22.37 2.87
CA LEU A 666 22.15 -22.14 1.59
C LEU A 666 23.12 -21.57 0.54
N ALA A 667 24.01 -20.65 0.94
CA ALA A 667 25.01 -20.09 0.04
C ALA A 667 25.99 -21.16 -0.47
N LEU A 668 26.45 -22.05 0.41
CA LEU A 668 27.30 -23.18 0.03
C LEU A 668 26.58 -24.18 -0.88
N ASP A 669 25.32 -24.48 -0.59
CA ASP A 669 24.48 -25.31 -1.46
C ASP A 669 24.33 -24.70 -2.86
N LEU A 670 24.02 -23.39 -2.94
CA LEU A 670 23.92 -22.68 -4.22
C LEU A 670 25.25 -22.65 -4.99
N LEU A 671 26.40 -22.51 -4.31
CA LEU A 671 27.74 -22.54 -4.91
C LEU A 671 28.15 -23.94 -5.34
N SER A 672 27.70 -24.99 -4.67
CA SER A 672 27.96 -26.38 -5.04
C SER A 672 27.18 -26.83 -6.27
N ARG A 673 26.10 -26.13 -6.58
CA ARG A 673 25.32 -26.43 -7.79
C ARG A 673 26.13 -26.07 -9.02
N PRO A 674 26.12 -26.90 -10.05
CA PRO A 674 26.87 -26.63 -11.26
C PRO A 674 26.50 -25.26 -11.86
N SER A 675 27.42 -24.32 -11.81
CA SER A 675 27.26 -22.94 -12.30
C SER A 675 27.96 -22.71 -13.63
N GLY A 676 27.86 -23.65 -14.52
CA GLY A 676 28.47 -23.53 -15.84
C GLY A 676 27.55 -24.01 -16.93
N ASP A 677 28.04 -23.90 -18.16
CA ASP A 677 27.43 -24.55 -19.29
C ASP A 677 27.45 -26.07 -19.03
N HIS A 678 26.27 -26.69 -18.91
CA HIS A 678 26.10 -28.14 -18.81
C HIS A 678 26.01 -28.70 -20.19
N PRO A 679 27.08 -29.30 -20.76
CA PRO A 679 26.97 -29.99 -22.01
C PRO A 679 26.12 -31.26 -21.81
N LEU A 680 24.94 -31.26 -22.42
CA LEU A 680 24.00 -32.38 -22.32
C LEU A 680 24.22 -33.39 -23.42
N GLY A 681 24.90 -32.99 -24.50
CA GLY A 681 25.22 -33.84 -25.65
C GLY A 681 25.17 -33.06 -26.96
N ILE A 682 25.08 -33.77 -28.08
CA ILE A 682 24.97 -33.21 -29.43
C ILE A 682 23.59 -33.55 -29.98
N ASP A 683 22.92 -32.56 -30.54
CA ASP A 683 21.66 -32.76 -31.24
C ASP A 683 21.90 -33.62 -32.50
N PRO A 684 21.27 -34.80 -32.60
CA PRO A 684 21.51 -35.70 -33.73
C PRO A 684 21.05 -35.16 -35.07
N GLU A 685 20.13 -34.17 -35.10
CA GLU A 685 19.62 -33.58 -36.34
C GLU A 685 20.54 -32.47 -36.88
N SER A 686 20.98 -31.57 -36.01
CA SER A 686 21.75 -30.38 -36.39
C SER A 686 23.26 -30.54 -36.21
N GLY A 687 23.73 -31.54 -35.47
CA GLY A 687 25.11 -31.70 -35.05
C GLY A 687 25.64 -30.63 -34.10
N LEU A 688 24.75 -29.78 -33.56
CA LEU A 688 25.10 -28.70 -32.64
C LEU A 688 25.09 -29.17 -31.17
N PRO A 689 25.94 -28.60 -30.30
CA PRO A 689 25.93 -28.94 -28.89
C PRO A 689 24.65 -28.42 -28.21
N VAL A 690 24.07 -29.27 -27.36
CA VAL A 690 22.97 -28.95 -26.47
C VAL A 690 23.52 -28.65 -25.10
N ILE A 691 23.27 -27.44 -24.59
CA ILE A 691 23.87 -26.92 -23.37
C ILE A 691 22.77 -26.49 -22.41
N GLY A 692 22.76 -27.02 -21.20
CA GLY A 692 21.96 -26.52 -20.09
C GLY A 692 22.63 -25.33 -19.44
N LYS A 693 21.88 -24.25 -19.17
CA LYS A 693 22.39 -23.01 -18.58
C LYS A 693 21.48 -22.48 -17.48
N ALA A 694 22.10 -21.93 -16.43
CA ALA A 694 21.37 -21.17 -15.42
C ALA A 694 21.19 -19.72 -15.90
N GLY A 695 19.96 -19.35 -16.31
CA GLY A 695 19.64 -18.04 -16.82
C GLY A 695 18.98 -17.12 -15.81
N ARG A 696 18.94 -15.81 -16.12
CA ARG A 696 18.31 -14.77 -15.28
C ARG A 696 16.82 -15.03 -14.97
N PHE A 697 16.15 -15.75 -15.85
CA PHE A 697 14.71 -16.05 -15.72
C PHE A 697 14.45 -17.53 -15.34
N GLY A 698 15.46 -18.18 -14.80
CA GLY A 698 15.46 -19.59 -14.48
C GLY A 698 16.36 -20.43 -15.42
N PRO A 699 16.53 -21.72 -15.14
CA PRO A 699 17.32 -22.61 -15.97
C PRO A 699 16.68 -22.80 -17.34
N TYR A 700 17.54 -22.92 -18.36
CA TYR A 700 17.12 -23.12 -19.76
C TYR A 700 18.11 -24.01 -20.51
N VAL A 701 17.67 -24.58 -21.59
CA VAL A 701 18.52 -25.30 -22.55
C VAL A 701 18.76 -24.44 -23.77
N GLN A 702 19.95 -24.59 -24.36
CA GLN A 702 20.41 -23.86 -25.52
C GLN A 702 20.94 -24.85 -26.56
N LEU A 703 20.59 -24.62 -27.81
CA LEU A 703 21.15 -25.31 -28.98
C LEU A 703 22.22 -24.42 -29.62
N GLY A 704 23.45 -24.97 -29.77
CA GLY A 704 24.61 -24.25 -30.25
C GLY A 704 25.32 -23.42 -29.17
N ASP A 705 26.61 -23.15 -29.38
CA ASP A 705 27.51 -22.41 -28.48
C ASP A 705 27.75 -20.96 -28.95
N THR A 706 27.23 -20.55 -30.10
CA THR A 706 27.37 -19.21 -30.68
C THR A 706 26.39 -18.20 -30.08
N LEU A 707 26.70 -16.91 -30.15
CA LEU A 707 25.82 -15.81 -29.74
C LEU A 707 25.39 -14.96 -30.96
N PRO A 708 24.08 -14.87 -31.25
CA PRO A 708 22.95 -15.46 -30.50
C PRO A 708 22.83 -16.98 -30.72
N PRO A 709 22.34 -17.72 -29.71
CA PRO A 709 22.14 -19.15 -29.86
C PRO A 709 21.07 -19.48 -30.90
N THR A 710 21.21 -20.62 -31.55
CA THR A 710 20.27 -21.06 -32.60
C THR A 710 18.85 -21.22 -32.02
N ARG A 711 18.74 -21.80 -30.84
CA ARG A 711 17.46 -22.03 -30.16
C ARG A 711 17.65 -22.10 -28.65
N THR A 712 16.63 -21.62 -27.88
CA THR A 712 16.61 -21.75 -26.40
C THR A 712 15.22 -22.12 -25.92
N ALA A 713 15.15 -22.88 -24.83
CA ALA A 713 13.91 -23.22 -24.14
C ALA A 713 14.10 -23.25 -22.64
N SER A 714 13.17 -22.65 -21.88
CA SER A 714 13.18 -22.71 -20.41
C SER A 714 12.77 -24.09 -19.91
N LEU A 715 13.38 -24.55 -18.84
CA LEU A 715 12.99 -25.76 -18.14
C LEU A 715 11.58 -25.63 -17.57
N PHE A 716 10.88 -26.73 -17.43
CA PHE A 716 9.57 -26.77 -16.79
C PHE A 716 9.71 -26.90 -15.27
N PRO A 717 8.69 -26.53 -14.49
CA PRO A 717 8.65 -26.82 -13.06
C PRO A 717 8.82 -28.35 -12.82
N GLY A 718 9.85 -28.71 -12.05
CA GLY A 718 10.20 -30.11 -11.79
C GLY A 718 11.37 -30.65 -12.62
N ASP A 719 11.78 -29.97 -13.71
CA ASP A 719 13.05 -30.29 -14.40
C ASP A 719 14.22 -29.67 -13.63
N ASP A 720 15.30 -30.41 -13.42
CA ASP A 720 16.54 -29.94 -12.79
C ASP A 720 17.72 -30.07 -13.77
N LEU A 721 18.54 -29.02 -13.89
CA LEU A 721 19.69 -29.01 -14.80
C LEU A 721 20.70 -30.12 -14.51
N SER A 722 20.85 -30.51 -13.24
CA SER A 722 21.81 -31.54 -12.84
C SER A 722 21.42 -32.97 -13.26
N THR A 723 20.11 -33.18 -13.50
CA THR A 723 19.55 -34.51 -13.89
C THR A 723 18.92 -34.51 -15.28
N LEU A 724 19.03 -33.37 -16.00
CA LEU A 724 18.41 -33.21 -17.29
C LEU A 724 19.05 -34.10 -18.35
N SER A 725 18.27 -34.98 -18.97
CA SER A 725 18.75 -35.80 -20.07
C SER A 725 18.78 -35.03 -21.40
N LEU A 726 19.65 -35.45 -22.33
CA LEU A 726 19.69 -34.91 -23.69
C LEU A 726 18.31 -35.02 -24.38
N GLU A 727 17.63 -36.14 -24.23
CA GLU A 727 16.30 -36.37 -24.80
C GLU A 727 15.28 -35.35 -24.28
N ARG A 728 15.29 -35.12 -22.99
CA ARG A 728 14.40 -34.11 -22.37
C ARG A 728 14.73 -32.69 -22.83
N ALA A 729 16.02 -32.38 -22.96
CA ALA A 729 16.47 -31.07 -23.45
C ALA A 729 16.04 -30.85 -24.92
N LEU A 730 16.21 -31.82 -25.78
CA LEU A 730 15.77 -31.76 -27.17
C LEU A 730 14.25 -31.60 -27.27
N LYS A 731 13.49 -32.32 -26.43
CA LYS A 731 12.05 -32.18 -26.35
C LYS A 731 11.64 -30.76 -25.95
N LEU A 732 12.30 -30.14 -24.96
CA LEU A 732 12.06 -28.74 -24.59
C LEU A 732 12.40 -27.77 -25.73
N LEU A 733 13.48 -28.04 -26.48
CA LEU A 733 13.91 -27.22 -27.60
C LEU A 733 12.95 -27.28 -28.80
N THR A 734 11.95 -28.20 -28.85
CA THR A 734 10.88 -28.13 -29.85
C THR A 734 9.94 -26.93 -29.64
N LEU A 735 9.95 -26.32 -28.48
CA LEU A 735 9.12 -25.13 -28.18
C LEU A 735 9.78 -23.81 -28.63
N PRO A 736 9.02 -22.85 -29.16
CA PRO A 736 7.59 -22.90 -29.44
C PRO A 736 7.26 -23.87 -30.60
N ARG A 737 6.20 -24.66 -30.42
CA ARG A 737 5.77 -25.69 -31.42
C ARG A 737 4.56 -25.19 -32.21
N LEU A 738 4.66 -25.26 -33.54
CA LEU A 738 3.50 -25.06 -34.39
C LEU A 738 2.56 -26.31 -34.26
N VAL A 739 1.35 -26.07 -33.75
CA VAL A 739 0.31 -27.10 -33.60
C VAL A 739 -0.36 -27.37 -34.94
N GLY A 740 -0.59 -26.33 -35.73
CA GLY A 740 -1.21 -26.36 -37.05
C GLY A 740 -1.87 -25.05 -37.41
N VAL A 741 -2.81 -25.07 -38.34
CA VAL A 741 -3.56 -23.88 -38.77
C VAL A 741 -5.04 -24.04 -38.37
N SER A 742 -5.64 -23.02 -37.76
CA SER A 742 -7.07 -22.98 -37.43
C SER A 742 -7.62 -21.60 -37.81
N GLU A 743 -8.75 -21.57 -38.50
CA GLU A 743 -9.40 -20.35 -39.03
C GLU A 743 -8.46 -19.45 -39.88
N GLY A 744 -7.51 -20.08 -40.58
CA GLY A 744 -6.55 -19.39 -41.45
C GLY A 744 -5.36 -18.77 -40.72
N GLU A 745 -5.25 -18.94 -39.40
CA GLU A 745 -4.11 -18.47 -38.59
C GLU A 745 -3.33 -19.63 -37.97
N GLU A 746 -2.03 -19.46 -37.82
CA GLU A 746 -1.17 -20.43 -37.14
C GLU A 746 -1.47 -20.52 -35.66
N VAL A 747 -1.56 -21.73 -35.14
CA VAL A 747 -1.70 -22.02 -33.70
C VAL A 747 -0.37 -22.51 -33.16
N TRP A 748 0.16 -21.77 -32.19
CA TRP A 748 1.41 -22.08 -31.55
C TRP A 748 1.23 -22.51 -30.11
N ALA A 749 1.96 -23.50 -29.65
CA ALA A 749 2.10 -23.92 -28.27
C ALA A 749 3.38 -23.31 -27.66
N LEU A 750 3.23 -22.54 -26.60
CA LEU A 750 4.32 -21.76 -26.00
C LEU A 750 4.35 -21.91 -24.48
N ASN A 751 5.57 -21.91 -23.93
CA ASN A 751 5.79 -21.75 -22.48
C ASN A 751 6.08 -20.28 -22.17
N GLY A 752 5.21 -19.62 -21.43
CA GLY A 752 5.32 -18.20 -21.12
C GLY A 752 5.48 -17.91 -19.63
N LYS A 753 5.75 -16.64 -19.29
CA LYS A 753 5.93 -16.15 -17.91
C LYS A 753 4.78 -16.57 -16.96
N PHE A 754 3.58 -16.80 -17.48
CA PHE A 754 2.39 -17.12 -16.70
C PHE A 754 1.96 -18.60 -16.87
N GLY A 755 2.84 -19.43 -17.39
CA GLY A 755 2.61 -20.86 -17.65
C GLY A 755 2.38 -21.18 -19.11
N PRO A 756 2.02 -22.45 -19.42
CA PRO A 756 1.82 -22.95 -20.76
C PRO A 756 0.56 -22.37 -21.41
N TYR A 757 0.65 -21.99 -22.69
CA TYR A 757 -0.46 -21.40 -23.42
C TYR A 757 -0.41 -21.67 -24.93
N LEU A 758 -1.58 -21.57 -25.55
CA LEU A 758 -1.75 -21.58 -26.99
C LEU A 758 -1.92 -20.16 -27.51
N LYS A 759 -1.37 -19.88 -28.68
CA LYS A 759 -1.49 -18.59 -29.35
C LYS A 759 -1.97 -18.76 -30.76
N ARG A 760 -3.00 -17.99 -31.18
CA ARG A 760 -3.53 -17.90 -32.55
C ARG A 760 -3.66 -16.41 -32.87
N GLY A 761 -2.83 -15.89 -33.74
CA GLY A 761 -2.75 -14.46 -34.04
C GLY A 761 -2.55 -13.61 -32.79
N THR A 762 -3.56 -12.78 -32.46
CA THR A 762 -3.58 -11.95 -31.24
C THR A 762 -4.30 -12.62 -30.06
N ASP A 763 -4.93 -13.78 -30.28
CA ASP A 763 -5.64 -14.53 -29.25
C ASP A 763 -4.73 -15.53 -28.53
N SER A 764 -4.97 -15.75 -27.23
CA SER A 764 -4.21 -16.71 -26.42
C SER A 764 -5.08 -17.38 -25.37
N ARG A 765 -4.80 -18.67 -25.09
CA ARG A 765 -5.46 -19.47 -24.07
C ARG A 765 -4.45 -20.26 -23.28
N SER A 766 -4.53 -20.19 -21.96
CA SER A 766 -3.72 -21.04 -21.08
C SER A 766 -4.19 -22.49 -21.18
N ILE A 767 -3.25 -23.42 -21.12
CA ILE A 767 -3.51 -24.85 -20.98
C ILE A 767 -3.07 -25.33 -19.61
N THR A 768 -3.61 -26.45 -19.15
CA THR A 768 -3.49 -26.91 -17.78
C THR A 768 -2.17 -27.59 -17.44
N SER A 769 -1.47 -28.09 -18.45
CA SER A 769 -0.26 -28.90 -18.29
C SER A 769 0.88 -28.38 -19.14
N HIS A 770 2.10 -28.29 -18.59
CA HIS A 770 3.31 -28.03 -19.37
C HIS A 770 3.60 -29.16 -20.37
N GLU A 771 3.37 -30.42 -20.00
CA GLU A 771 3.53 -31.57 -20.91
C GLU A 771 2.53 -31.52 -22.08
N GLY A 772 1.34 -30.99 -21.87
CA GLY A 772 0.35 -30.77 -22.91
C GLY A 772 0.84 -29.87 -24.06
N LEU A 773 1.90 -29.06 -23.86
CA LEU A 773 2.50 -28.28 -24.96
C LEU A 773 3.06 -29.18 -26.09
N PHE A 774 3.48 -30.39 -25.78
CA PHE A 774 4.07 -31.32 -26.74
C PHE A 774 3.02 -32.15 -27.45
N SER A 775 1.86 -32.39 -26.83
CA SER A 775 0.84 -33.33 -27.35
C SER A 775 -0.40 -32.64 -27.88
N VAL A 776 -0.66 -31.38 -27.56
CA VAL A 776 -1.89 -30.68 -27.97
C VAL A 776 -2.09 -30.75 -29.49
N THR A 777 -3.30 -31.08 -29.90
CA THR A 777 -3.77 -31.16 -31.27
C THR A 777 -4.62 -29.97 -31.69
N ILE A 778 -4.88 -29.79 -33.00
CA ILE A 778 -5.72 -28.71 -33.50
C ILE A 778 -7.15 -28.76 -32.94
N PRO A 779 -7.84 -29.91 -32.89
CA PRO A 779 -9.18 -29.97 -32.29
C PRO A 779 -9.21 -29.55 -30.83
N GLU A 780 -8.20 -29.94 -30.03
CA GLU A 780 -8.09 -29.53 -28.62
C GLU A 780 -7.78 -28.04 -28.49
N ALA A 781 -6.96 -27.49 -29.37
CA ALA A 781 -6.67 -26.08 -29.42
C ALA A 781 -7.92 -25.24 -29.78
N GLU A 782 -8.70 -25.71 -30.78
CA GLU A 782 -9.97 -25.05 -31.13
C GLU A 782 -10.98 -25.07 -30.00
N GLU A 783 -11.08 -26.17 -29.28
CA GLU A 783 -11.94 -26.25 -28.10
C GLU A 783 -11.48 -25.25 -27.03
N ALA A 784 -10.16 -25.12 -26.78
CA ALA A 784 -9.62 -24.14 -25.89
C ALA A 784 -9.94 -22.69 -26.33
N PHE A 785 -9.90 -22.41 -27.66
CA PHE A 785 -10.24 -21.07 -28.17
C PHE A 785 -11.75 -20.79 -28.17
N ARG A 786 -12.63 -21.79 -28.20
CA ARG A 786 -14.07 -21.61 -28.00
C ARG A 786 -14.46 -21.17 -26.60
N GLN A 787 -13.65 -21.48 -25.60
CA GLN A 787 -13.91 -21.06 -24.24
C GLN A 787 -13.75 -19.54 -24.10
N PRO A 788 -14.60 -18.87 -23.30
CA PRO A 788 -14.54 -17.42 -23.15
C PRO A 788 -13.21 -16.98 -22.51
N ARG A 789 -12.66 -15.87 -23.00
CA ARG A 789 -11.46 -15.26 -22.39
C ARG A 789 -11.72 -14.94 -20.93
N PHE A 790 -10.97 -15.55 -20.04
CA PHE A 790 -10.92 -15.11 -18.66
C PHE A 790 -10.18 -13.76 -18.58
N LYS A 791 -10.90 -12.65 -18.49
CA LYS A 791 -10.37 -11.35 -18.09
C LYS A 791 -10.27 -11.34 -16.58
N GLY A 792 -9.19 -11.87 -16.03
CA GLY A 792 -8.96 -11.80 -14.58
C GLY A 792 -7.57 -12.34 -14.24
N ARG A 793 -6.74 -11.51 -13.63
CA ARG A 793 -5.61 -11.97 -12.82
C ARG A 793 -6.19 -12.82 -11.69
N GLY A 794 -6.13 -14.12 -11.85
CA GLY A 794 -6.55 -15.04 -10.82
C GLY A 794 -6.04 -16.40 -11.15
N SER A 795 -5.08 -16.86 -10.37
CA SER A 795 -4.75 -18.25 -10.07
C SER A 795 -5.06 -19.22 -11.19
N ALA A 796 -4.03 -19.76 -11.83
CA ALA A 796 -4.14 -21.06 -12.49
C ALA A 796 -4.94 -21.96 -11.54
N VAL A 797 -6.00 -22.58 -12.02
CA VAL A 797 -6.68 -23.64 -11.29
C VAL A 797 -5.64 -24.75 -11.18
N ALA A 798 -4.93 -24.81 -10.08
CA ALA A 798 -4.12 -25.96 -9.73
C ALA A 798 -5.07 -27.16 -9.81
N GLY A 799 -4.65 -28.22 -10.50
CA GLY A 799 -5.36 -29.49 -10.46
C GLY A 799 -5.59 -29.90 -9.01
N PRO A 800 -6.44 -30.90 -8.77
CA PRO A 800 -6.66 -31.36 -7.40
C PRO A 800 -5.31 -31.71 -6.76
N LEU A 801 -5.08 -31.20 -5.55
CA LEU A 801 -3.90 -31.54 -4.75
C LEU A 801 -3.82 -33.04 -4.49
N ARG A 802 -5.01 -33.67 -4.35
CA ARG A 802 -5.17 -35.12 -4.18
C ARG A 802 -6.56 -35.55 -4.63
N THR A 803 -6.69 -36.78 -5.15
CA THR A 803 -7.97 -37.39 -5.51
C THR A 803 -8.15 -38.61 -4.61
N PHE A 804 -9.32 -38.73 -4.01
CA PHE A 804 -9.76 -39.89 -3.23
C PHE A 804 -10.83 -40.59 -4.03
N GLU A 805 -10.53 -41.81 -4.49
CA GLU A 805 -11.44 -42.62 -5.29
C GLU A 805 -12.25 -43.54 -4.39
N TYR A 806 -13.53 -43.75 -4.72
CA TYR A 806 -14.47 -44.61 -3.99
C TYR A 806 -15.23 -45.47 -4.99
N ALA A 807 -15.47 -46.73 -4.62
CA ALA A 807 -16.19 -47.67 -5.48
C ALA A 807 -17.70 -47.37 -5.55
N ASP A 808 -18.24 -46.65 -4.54
CA ASP A 808 -19.68 -46.46 -4.33
C ASP A 808 -20.15 -44.99 -4.64
N ARG A 809 -19.23 -44.11 -5.03
CA ARG A 809 -19.55 -42.69 -5.27
C ARG A 809 -18.52 -41.96 -6.14
N THR A 810 -18.85 -40.73 -6.53
CA THR A 810 -17.94 -39.83 -7.25
C THR A 810 -16.70 -39.54 -6.42
N ALA A 811 -15.54 -39.49 -7.03
CA ALA A 811 -14.28 -39.19 -6.39
C ALA A 811 -14.32 -37.81 -5.63
N ILE A 812 -13.75 -37.77 -4.44
CA ILE A 812 -13.58 -36.55 -3.67
C ILE A 812 -12.23 -35.96 -4.01
N LEU A 813 -12.21 -34.68 -4.40
CA LEU A 813 -11.03 -33.93 -4.80
C LEU A 813 -10.62 -32.98 -3.68
N LEU A 814 -9.37 -33.06 -3.25
CA LEU A 814 -8.75 -32.02 -2.43
C LEU A 814 -8.21 -30.93 -3.37
N LYS A 815 -8.72 -29.71 -3.22
CA LYS A 815 -8.34 -28.56 -4.05
C LYS A 815 -7.83 -27.39 -3.21
N SER A 816 -6.92 -26.61 -3.74
CA SER A 816 -6.51 -25.34 -3.14
C SER A 816 -7.53 -24.25 -3.48
N GLY A 817 -8.08 -23.59 -2.47
CA GLY A 817 -9.06 -22.52 -2.62
C GLY A 817 -8.58 -21.19 -2.03
N ARG A 818 -9.33 -20.11 -2.32
CA ARG A 818 -9.03 -18.75 -1.82
C ARG A 818 -8.99 -18.67 -0.28
N PHE A 819 -9.67 -19.58 0.39
CA PHE A 819 -9.79 -19.62 1.85
C PHE A 819 -9.08 -20.82 2.47
N GLY A 820 -8.11 -21.42 1.74
CA GLY A 820 -7.39 -22.62 2.13
C GLY A 820 -7.82 -23.87 1.36
N PRO A 821 -7.16 -25.01 1.60
CA PRO A 821 -7.54 -26.28 0.97
C PRO A 821 -8.95 -26.71 1.34
N TYR A 822 -9.66 -27.30 0.40
CA TYR A 822 -11.01 -27.81 0.59
C TYR A 822 -11.27 -29.10 -0.18
N LEU A 823 -12.16 -29.92 0.34
CA LEU A 823 -12.65 -31.14 -0.30
C LEU A 823 -13.90 -30.85 -1.12
N THR A 824 -14.03 -31.49 -2.29
CA THR A 824 -15.23 -31.38 -3.11
C THR A 824 -15.49 -32.66 -3.92
N ASP A 825 -16.74 -33.05 -4.03
CA ASP A 825 -17.25 -34.10 -4.94
C ASP A 825 -17.90 -33.51 -6.21
N GLY A 826 -17.82 -32.17 -6.37
CA GLY A 826 -18.48 -31.44 -7.45
C GLY A 826 -19.86 -30.89 -7.07
N GLU A 827 -20.56 -31.49 -6.13
CA GLU A 827 -21.85 -31.06 -5.61
C GLU A 827 -21.75 -30.36 -4.26
N ARG A 828 -20.78 -30.74 -3.43
CA ARG A 828 -20.55 -30.19 -2.09
C ARG A 828 -19.09 -29.75 -1.93
N ASN A 829 -18.87 -28.78 -1.03
CA ASN A 829 -17.56 -28.29 -0.68
C ASN A 829 -17.39 -28.21 0.84
N ALA A 830 -16.30 -28.76 1.37
CA ALA A 830 -15.95 -28.70 2.78
C ALA A 830 -14.53 -28.16 2.96
N THR A 831 -14.38 -27.04 3.68
CA THR A 831 -13.06 -26.43 3.98
C THR A 831 -12.38 -27.22 5.09
N LEU A 832 -11.09 -27.49 4.97
CA LEU A 832 -10.25 -28.10 6.00
C LEU A 832 -9.95 -27.11 7.13
N ARG A 833 -9.87 -27.59 8.37
CA ARG A 833 -9.52 -26.79 9.54
C ARG A 833 -8.00 -26.71 9.70
N LYS A 834 -7.54 -25.76 10.51
CA LYS A 834 -6.12 -25.62 10.87
C LYS A 834 -5.65 -26.90 11.60
N GLY A 835 -4.65 -27.56 11.03
CA GLY A 835 -4.20 -28.90 11.43
C GLY A 835 -4.55 -30.02 10.44
N GLU A 836 -5.58 -29.84 9.62
CA GLU A 836 -5.99 -30.76 8.52
C GLU A 836 -5.45 -30.26 7.17
N GLU A 837 -4.78 -29.09 7.15
CA GLU A 837 -4.46 -28.33 5.93
C GLU A 837 -3.42 -28.97 5.01
N SER A 838 -2.53 -29.81 5.54
CA SER A 838 -1.50 -30.45 4.71
C SER A 838 -2.06 -31.51 3.76
N GLY A 839 -3.20 -32.11 4.10
CA GLY A 839 -3.85 -33.16 3.31
C GLY A 839 -2.99 -34.41 3.04
N ALA A 840 -1.72 -34.39 3.48
CA ALA A 840 -0.77 -35.45 3.24
C ALA A 840 -1.15 -36.73 4.00
N ASP A 841 -1.70 -36.59 5.19
CA ASP A 841 -2.06 -37.70 6.06
C ASP A 841 -3.56 -38.01 6.05
N LEU A 842 -4.36 -37.32 5.22
CA LEU A 842 -5.80 -37.47 5.16
C LEU A 842 -6.15 -38.83 4.51
N LEU A 843 -6.82 -39.70 5.23
CA LEU A 843 -7.29 -40.97 4.70
C LEU A 843 -8.58 -40.79 3.86
N PRO A 844 -8.90 -41.68 2.92
CA PRO A 844 -10.13 -41.59 2.12
C PRO A 844 -11.40 -41.53 3.01
N GLU A 845 -11.43 -42.27 4.11
CA GLU A 845 -12.54 -42.29 5.05
C GLU A 845 -12.73 -40.94 5.76
N ASP A 846 -11.62 -40.25 6.10
CA ASP A 846 -11.64 -38.92 6.70
C ASP A 846 -12.16 -37.89 5.69
N ALA A 847 -11.68 -37.95 4.44
CA ALA A 847 -12.14 -37.07 3.38
C ALA A 847 -13.64 -37.19 3.13
N ARG A 848 -14.16 -38.42 3.18
CA ARG A 848 -15.59 -38.72 3.08
C ARG A 848 -16.36 -38.15 4.27
N SER A 849 -15.93 -38.44 5.48
CA SER A 849 -16.56 -37.98 6.73
C SER A 849 -16.62 -36.45 6.80
N ILE A 850 -15.51 -35.76 6.48
CA ILE A 850 -15.44 -34.32 6.48
C ILE A 850 -16.39 -33.68 5.44
N LEU A 851 -16.51 -34.30 4.25
CA LEU A 851 -17.40 -33.79 3.20
C LEU A 851 -18.86 -34.05 3.51
N GLU A 852 -19.20 -35.16 4.17
CA GLU A 852 -20.57 -35.50 4.61
C GLU A 852 -21.02 -34.64 5.77
N GLU A 853 -20.14 -34.41 6.76
CA GLU A 853 -20.44 -33.64 7.96
C GLU A 853 -20.49 -32.14 7.71
N ARG A 854 -19.62 -31.61 6.85
CA ARG A 854 -19.39 -30.17 6.69
C ARG A 854 -19.65 -29.65 5.29
N GLY A 855 -19.95 -30.51 4.32
CA GLY A 855 -20.16 -30.14 2.93
C GLY A 855 -21.37 -29.24 2.74
N LYS A 856 -21.15 -28.05 2.14
CA LYS A 856 -22.21 -27.11 1.76
C LYS A 856 -22.39 -27.15 0.25
N GLU A 857 -23.63 -27.12 -0.22
CA GLU A 857 -23.92 -26.97 -1.65
C GLU A 857 -23.29 -25.66 -2.18
N PRO A 858 -22.61 -25.68 -3.33
CA PRO A 858 -22.12 -24.47 -3.95
C PRO A 858 -23.29 -23.56 -4.32
N GLN A 859 -23.29 -22.33 -3.85
CA GLN A 859 -24.29 -21.34 -4.22
C GLN A 859 -24.28 -21.17 -5.74
N LYS A 860 -25.31 -21.64 -6.43
CA LYS A 860 -25.53 -21.41 -7.86
C LYS A 860 -25.71 -19.90 -8.06
N LYS A 861 -24.79 -19.25 -8.77
CA LYS A 861 -25.03 -17.90 -9.30
C LYS A 861 -26.24 -17.96 -10.24
N PRO A 862 -27.21 -17.02 -10.15
CA PRO A 862 -28.32 -16.99 -11.08
C PRO A 862 -27.78 -16.82 -12.50
N SER A 863 -28.12 -17.76 -13.38
CA SER A 863 -27.78 -17.70 -14.80
C SER A 863 -28.47 -16.50 -15.44
N LYS A 864 -27.71 -15.55 -15.98
CA LYS A 864 -28.22 -14.51 -16.86
C LYS A 864 -28.82 -15.18 -18.08
N ALA A 865 -30.12 -15.03 -18.26
CA ALA A 865 -30.83 -15.46 -19.45
C ALA A 865 -30.17 -14.88 -20.71
N ALA A 866 -29.91 -15.72 -21.68
CA ALA A 866 -29.35 -15.36 -22.97
C ALA A 866 -30.30 -14.39 -23.71
N PRO A 867 -29.81 -13.34 -24.40
CA PRO A 867 -30.65 -12.53 -25.25
C PRO A 867 -31.05 -13.32 -26.48
N LYS A 868 -32.37 -13.38 -26.72
CA LYS A 868 -32.96 -13.96 -27.93
C LYS A 868 -32.41 -13.26 -29.17
N LYS A 869 -31.89 -14.04 -30.09
CA LYS A 869 -31.48 -13.61 -31.44
C LYS A 869 -32.66 -13.00 -32.17
N ALA A 870 -32.52 -11.75 -32.60
CA ALA A 870 -33.44 -11.14 -33.58
C ALA A 870 -33.11 -11.67 -34.98
N ALA A 871 -34.12 -12.14 -35.72
CA ALA A 871 -34.03 -12.54 -37.09
C ALA A 871 -33.88 -11.37 -38.05
N PRO A 872 -33.31 -11.52 -39.26
CA PRO A 872 -32.99 -10.39 -40.13
C PRO A 872 -34.22 -9.84 -40.84
N ARG A 873 -34.40 -8.51 -40.83
CA ARG A 873 -35.37 -7.81 -41.63
C ARG A 873 -34.90 -7.68 -43.08
N LYS A 874 -35.67 -8.25 -44.00
CA LYS A 874 -35.64 -7.93 -45.45
C LYS A 874 -36.37 -6.59 -45.68
N ALA A 875 -35.77 -5.79 -46.53
CA ALA A 875 -36.38 -4.58 -47.10
C ALA A 875 -37.46 -4.91 -48.14
N ALA A 876 -38.55 -4.17 -48.16
CA ALA A 876 -39.10 -3.53 -49.33
C ALA A 876 -40.56 -3.05 -49.09
N GLY A 877 -40.89 -1.86 -49.62
CA GLY A 877 -42.16 -1.60 -50.21
C GLY A 877 -43.05 -0.57 -49.57
N LYS A 878 -43.08 0.57 -50.18
CA LYS A 878 -44.04 1.69 -50.11
C LYS A 878 -45.53 1.25 -50.15
N GLY A 879 -46.38 1.96 -49.45
CA GLY A 879 -47.80 1.93 -49.69
C GLY A 879 -48.62 2.74 -48.69
N THR A 880 -49.11 3.84 -49.12
CA THR A 880 -50.05 4.83 -48.61
C THR A 880 -51.39 4.26 -48.09
N THR A 881 -51.99 5.07 -47.22
CA THR A 881 -53.44 5.46 -47.05
C THR A 881 -54.21 4.93 -45.84
N VAL A 882 -54.53 5.90 -45.00
CA VAL A 882 -55.84 6.42 -44.59
C VAL A 882 -56.83 5.55 -43.79
N SER A 883 -57.16 6.11 -42.64
CA SER A 883 -58.44 6.34 -42.02
C SER A 883 -59.03 5.36 -41.00
N LYS A 884 -59.28 5.96 -39.88
CA LYS A 884 -60.58 6.06 -39.16
C LYS A 884 -61.03 4.95 -38.20
N THR A 885 -61.22 5.48 -36.99
CA THR A 885 -62.38 5.27 -36.09
C THR A 885 -62.59 3.86 -35.53
N SER A 886 -62.82 3.66 -34.28
CA SER A 886 -63.74 4.27 -33.29
C SER A 886 -63.70 3.42 -32.03
N ALA A 887 -63.71 4.05 -30.90
CA ALA A 887 -64.73 4.00 -29.84
C ALA A 887 -65.07 2.60 -29.27
N SER A 888 -64.96 2.40 -27.98
CA SER A 888 -65.87 2.88 -26.95
C SER A 888 -65.60 2.21 -25.60
N LYS A 889 -65.61 3.00 -24.53
CA LYS A 889 -66.41 2.88 -23.30
C LYS A 889 -66.23 1.61 -22.45
N SER A 890 -66.11 1.70 -21.12
CA SER A 890 -66.86 2.45 -20.11
C SER A 890 -66.24 2.28 -18.73
N THR A 891 -66.06 3.33 -17.96
CA THR A 891 -66.82 3.71 -16.73
C THR A 891 -66.60 2.77 -15.55
N ALA A 892 -66.21 3.25 -14.34
CA ALA A 892 -66.77 4.31 -13.45
C ALA A 892 -65.78 4.56 -12.30
N SER A 893 -65.40 5.74 -12.00
CA SER A 893 -65.97 6.77 -11.11
C SER A 893 -66.10 6.39 -9.63
N ARG A 894 -65.32 7.04 -8.78
CA ARG A 894 -65.78 7.76 -7.56
C ARG A 894 -64.65 8.58 -6.91
N LYS A 895 -64.68 9.84 -7.13
CA LYS A 895 -64.98 11.05 -6.33
C LYS A 895 -64.26 11.18 -4.96
N VAL A 896 -63.53 12.27 -4.92
CA VAL A 896 -62.95 13.15 -3.88
C VAL A 896 -64.07 13.66 -2.91
N PRO A 897 -63.73 14.09 -1.66
CA PRO A 897 -63.64 15.52 -1.52
C PRO A 897 -62.42 16.06 -0.71
N ALA A 898 -62.04 17.24 -1.17
CA ALA A 898 -61.16 18.18 -0.54
C ALA A 898 -61.80 18.88 0.68
N ARG A 899 -61.01 19.24 1.67
CA ARG A 899 -61.24 20.39 2.56
C ARG A 899 -59.92 20.98 3.04
N LYS A 900 -59.59 22.13 2.51
CA LYS A 900 -59.44 23.49 3.05
C LYS A 900 -58.55 23.64 4.30
N ALA A 901 -57.54 24.44 4.10
CA ALA A 901 -56.78 25.20 5.09
C ALA A 901 -57.63 26.27 5.78
N PRO A 902 -57.22 26.80 6.93
CA PRO A 902 -57.24 28.24 7.13
C PRO A 902 -55.90 28.83 7.54
N ALA A 903 -55.74 29.90 7.01
CA ALA A 903 -55.08 31.20 7.07
C ALA A 903 -54.45 31.64 8.42
N ARG A 904 -53.41 32.39 8.19
CA ARG A 904 -52.61 33.25 9.14
C ARG A 904 -53.52 34.17 10.00
N PRO A 905 -52.95 34.74 11.11
CA PRO A 905 -52.86 36.18 11.13
C PRO A 905 -51.43 36.74 11.29
N VAL A 906 -51.26 37.79 10.52
CA VAL A 906 -50.24 38.85 10.61
C VAL A 906 -50.65 39.75 11.79
N VAL A 907 -49.68 40.14 12.62
CA VAL A 907 -49.75 41.42 13.39
C VAL A 907 -48.41 42.10 13.20
N SER A 908 -48.57 43.34 12.71
CA SER A 908 -47.52 44.31 12.44
C SER A 908 -47.43 45.34 13.57
N LEU A 909 -46.31 46.06 13.55
CA LEU A 909 -46.05 47.41 14.06
C LEU A 909 -45.64 47.46 15.58
N ALA A 910 -44.77 48.31 16.03
CA ALA A 910 -44.15 49.51 15.48
C ALA A 910 -42.90 49.87 16.34
N ASP A 911 -41.96 50.45 15.63
CA ASP A 911 -41.33 51.76 15.86
C ASP A 911 -40.77 52.10 17.23
N SER A 912 -39.50 52.37 17.25
CA SER A 912 -38.77 53.58 17.70
C SER A 912 -37.27 53.24 17.62
N GLY A 913 -36.44 53.85 16.89
CA GLY A 913 -36.29 55.22 16.51
C GLY A 913 -34.97 55.71 17.08
N MET A 914 -34.07 56.23 16.27
CA MET A 914 -32.91 57.09 16.53
C MET A 914 -31.63 56.39 17.07
N ALA A 915 -30.46 56.73 16.71
CA ALA A 915 -29.85 57.56 15.65
C ALA A 915 -28.35 57.49 15.87
N ILE A 916 -27.57 57.31 14.79
CA ILE A 916 -26.34 58.05 14.43
C ILE A 916 -25.40 58.50 15.53
N HIS A 917 -24.13 58.02 15.53
CA HIS A 917 -22.91 58.81 15.34
C HIS A 917 -21.67 57.97 15.44
N SER A 918 -20.88 57.84 14.40
CA SER A 918 -19.43 57.93 14.38
C SER A 918 -19.05 59.42 14.34
N PRO A 919 -17.82 59.85 14.54
CA PRO A 919 -16.52 59.18 14.69
C PRO A 919 -15.56 59.85 15.72
N LEU A 920 -14.31 59.52 15.63
CA LEU A 920 -13.07 60.27 15.94
C LEU A 920 -12.20 59.78 17.12
N LYS A 921 -11.06 59.27 16.73
CA LYS A 921 -9.63 59.70 16.91
C LYS A 921 -9.11 60.08 18.30
N SER A 922 -7.90 59.56 18.48
CA SER A 922 -6.74 60.09 19.26
C SER A 922 -6.82 59.86 20.77
N ALA A 923 -5.73 59.55 21.46
CA ALA A 923 -4.30 59.81 21.37
C ALA A 923 -3.55 59.02 22.47
N VAL A 924 -2.43 58.54 22.09
CA VAL A 924 -1.13 58.62 22.78
C VAL A 924 -1.13 59.01 24.26
N LYS A 925 -0.56 58.14 25.11
CA LYS A 925 0.46 58.61 26.07
C LYS A 925 1.48 57.51 26.38
N LYS A 926 2.71 57.83 26.02
CA LYS A 926 3.97 57.24 26.50
C LYS A 926 4.12 57.54 28.00
N THR A 927 4.65 56.56 28.71
CA THR A 927 5.62 56.92 29.78
C THR A 927 6.69 55.83 29.85
N ALA A 928 7.89 56.35 29.80
CA ALA A 928 9.15 55.61 29.79
C ALA A 928 9.75 55.58 31.21
N VAL A 929 10.86 54.84 31.27
CA VAL A 929 12.00 54.93 32.25
C VAL A 929 11.90 53.94 33.40
N LYS A 930 12.83 52.98 33.62
CA LYS A 930 14.28 53.17 33.82
C LYS A 930 15.05 51.84 33.72
N LYS A 931 16.26 51.96 33.18
CA LYS A 931 17.38 51.05 33.24
C LYS A 931 17.86 50.73 34.66
N ALA A 932 18.31 49.47 34.85
CA ALA A 932 19.52 49.17 35.62
C ALA A 932 20.01 47.77 35.32
N ALA A 933 21.23 47.65 34.88
CA ALA A 933 22.08 46.43 34.84
C ALA A 933 23.20 46.68 35.87
N PRO A 934 24.17 45.77 36.12
CA PRO A 934 24.15 44.30 36.19
C PRO A 934 24.77 43.77 37.50
N LYS A 935 24.62 42.48 37.83
CA LYS A 935 25.64 41.76 38.66
C LYS A 935 25.67 40.24 38.39
N LYS A 936 26.91 39.78 38.36
CA LYS A 936 27.50 38.48 38.07
C LYS A 936 26.94 37.26 38.80
N THR A 937 26.91 36.14 38.06
CA THR A 937 27.06 34.69 38.35
C THR A 937 27.40 34.21 39.78
N PRO A 938 27.03 32.95 40.20
CA PRO A 938 27.51 31.73 39.55
C PRO A 938 26.53 30.51 39.49
N SER A 939 26.78 29.69 38.41
CA SER A 939 26.75 28.23 38.23
C SER A 939 25.88 27.33 39.09
N ARG A 940 25.11 26.50 38.38
CA ARG A 940 25.06 25.02 38.28
C ARG A 940 23.72 24.56 37.72
N SER A 941 23.75 24.07 36.52
CA SER A 941 23.53 22.72 35.95
C SER A 941 22.21 22.02 36.29
N ALA A 942 21.35 21.91 35.31
CA ALA A 942 20.65 20.66 34.92
C ALA A 942 20.00 20.87 33.55
N ALA A 943 20.69 20.44 32.50
CA ALA A 943 20.15 20.35 31.15
C ALA A 943 19.62 18.94 30.96
N ALA A 944 18.32 18.84 30.70
CA ALA A 944 17.73 17.61 30.13
C ALA A 944 18.21 17.42 28.70
N LYS A 945 18.91 16.36 28.43
CA LYS A 945 19.36 15.91 27.11
C LYS A 945 18.29 15.04 26.46
N ALA A 946 17.85 15.47 25.30
CA ALA A 946 17.26 14.60 24.30
C ALA A 946 18.31 13.60 23.75
N PRO A 947 17.97 12.38 23.36
CA PRO A 947 18.94 11.44 22.83
C PRO A 947 19.20 11.72 21.35
N ALA A 948 20.38 12.23 21.05
CA ALA A 948 21.01 12.10 19.74
C ALA A 948 21.84 10.82 19.76
N LYS A 949 21.86 10.16 18.57
CA LYS A 949 22.93 9.28 18.09
C LYS A 949 22.55 7.84 17.79
N VAL A 950 22.61 7.57 16.49
CA VAL A 950 23.42 6.46 15.97
C VAL A 950 24.21 7.03 14.77
N ALA A 951 25.40 7.52 15.06
CA ALA A 951 26.42 7.85 14.07
C ALA A 951 27.78 7.78 14.77
N LEU A 952 28.19 6.60 15.18
CA LEU A 952 29.55 6.32 15.65
C LEU A 952 29.75 4.80 15.70
N ALA A 953 30.19 4.21 14.59
CA ALA A 953 30.76 2.87 14.58
C ALA A 953 31.75 2.62 13.45
N TRP A 954 32.29 3.65 12.80
CA TRP A 954 33.29 3.48 11.74
C TRP A 954 34.64 4.14 12.04
N ALA A 955 34.76 4.94 13.10
CA ALA A 955 36.04 5.53 13.52
C ALA A 955 36.87 4.57 14.38
N ASP A 956 36.26 3.67 15.14
CA ASP A 956 36.97 2.79 16.09
C ASP A 956 37.48 1.49 15.45
N LEU A 957 37.02 1.12 14.27
CA LEU A 957 37.50 -0.09 13.57
C LEU A 957 38.83 0.13 12.83
N LYS A 958 39.24 1.38 12.57
CA LYS A 958 40.54 1.69 11.99
C LYS A 958 41.71 1.67 13.00
N ALA A 959 41.41 1.78 14.28
CA ALA A 959 42.41 1.77 15.33
C ALA A 959 42.82 0.35 15.78
N HIS A 960 42.09 -0.71 15.38
CA HIS A 960 42.38 -2.09 15.77
C HIS A 960 43.02 -2.95 14.67
N LEU A 961 43.25 -2.39 13.47
CA LEU A 961 43.98 -3.05 12.37
C LEU A 961 45.27 -2.30 12.00
N GLY A 962 45.99 -1.83 13.02
CA GLY A 962 47.37 -1.45 12.87
C GLY A 962 48.25 -2.65 13.10
N VAL A 963 49.24 -2.79 12.18
CA VAL A 963 50.32 -3.75 12.11
C VAL A 963 50.04 -4.96 11.21
N LEU A 964 50.48 -4.82 9.98
CA LEU A 964 51.61 -5.47 9.37
C LEU A 964 51.77 -4.93 7.94
N SER A 965 52.77 -4.05 7.82
CA SER A 965 53.43 -3.75 6.56
C SER A 965 54.50 -4.82 6.33
N GLU A 966 54.42 -5.51 5.22
CA GLU A 966 55.48 -5.81 4.24
C GLU A 966 54.83 -6.46 3.03
#